data_9aa96ebcc4cd013afd3fbf30680cf9f0
#
_entry.id   9aa96ebcc4cd013afd3fbf30680cf9f0
#
_cell.length_a   1.000
_cell.length_b   1.000
_cell.length_c   1.000
_cell.angle_alpha   90.00
_cell.angle_beta   90.00
_cell.angle_gamma   90.00
#
_symmetry.space_group_name_H-M   'P 1'
#
loop_
_entity.id
_entity.type
_entity.pdbx_description
1 polymer ?
#
loop_
_entity_poly.entity_id
_entity_poly.type
_entity_poly.pdbx_seq_one_letter_code
_entity_poly.pdbx_strand_id
1 'polypeptide(L)'
;MATEETKEQQQIYNIFRSCIYLILIFELIVNLPLEASDPITKFFMSFLYKLKLFNSVLGCKFMELVCIGVTCIGTRAKKELKFNMKTMVVYPLAIGFYLLVTSVLVHKDMWGGTLFGFPTNRMIYAICSVIGIMLIHQGLDAISKYFNHKLGDDRFNFENESFQQMEEKVENDYSVNIPIIYYFKKRMRKGWINIINPFRATLVLGTPGSGKSFGIIDPFIRQHSAKGFTMMVYDYKFPTLAKTLLYQYCKNKKYGHIPENCDFHIINFANVRYSNRINPIQKKYIPDLAAASETAATLLESLNKGGGDKKGGSEAFFKNASENFLAAIIYFFVNFHPTGFLKGKRLKRYFRYSKTITIDKIEEGVLQLVYKQWTDYAGINEKGEVVLDFNNEEMVNMSIDDNGMFVELEGFSYVDSDGCLVNILETWYEDNKGNRVVPDTRTGEYSDMAHVLQFLNKSYNDVFKILMSDRAIKPLMAPFESAFKNKAMDQLEGMVGTLRVAAGRLATREAYWVFTGDDFDLKISDREHPSYLVIANDPEKKQVIGSLNALILNRLVMKINSKNNYPCSLIIDELPTLYFHKIDRLIGTARSNKVAVTLGFQELPQLEADYGKNGMQKILSTCGNIFMGAARNKETLEWAQNDVFGKVKQTSKSISINDQKVSTSISERMDNLLPAAKIADMATGWLAGQIARDFTPTPDGAMNTFEIENSAEFKTSKYFCKTNFDMKKIKTEESMYEDIPPLYDFGTDRNMEIILSRNFMGVETDIDNMIEELLPKGVNVQS
;
A
#
# COMPACT_ATOMS: atom_id res chain seq x y z
N MET A 1 29.70 -15.86 40.88
CA MET A 1 28.94 -17.12 41.04
C MET A 1 28.94 -17.99 39.79
N ALA A 2 28.52 -17.50 38.58
CA ALA A 2 28.50 -18.34 37.38
C ALA A 2 29.85 -18.89 36.87
N THR A 3 30.98 -18.37 37.28
CA THR A 3 32.33 -18.80 36.87
C THR A 3 32.91 -19.94 37.68
N GLU A 4 32.48 -20.13 38.91
CA GLU A 4 32.90 -21.26 39.80
C GLU A 4 32.07 -22.50 39.45
N GLU A 5 30.80 -22.39 39.29
CA GLU A 5 29.90 -23.49 38.88
C GLU A 5 30.35 -24.16 37.57
N THR A 6 30.81 -23.37 36.57
CA THR A 6 31.29 -23.91 35.30
C THR A 6 32.62 -24.64 35.39
N LYS A 7 33.48 -24.28 36.37
CA LYS A 7 34.74 -25.00 36.61
C LYS A 7 34.53 -26.34 37.29
N GLU A 8 33.69 -26.37 38.29
CA GLU A 8 33.35 -27.60 39.01
C GLU A 8 32.65 -28.59 38.08
N GLN A 9 31.70 -28.11 37.29
CA GLN A 9 31.05 -28.97 36.28
C GLN A 9 32.06 -29.56 35.29
N GLN A 10 33.04 -28.79 34.85
CA GLN A 10 34.04 -29.25 33.90
C GLN A 10 35.02 -30.25 34.51
N GLN A 11 35.35 -30.10 35.78
CA GLN A 11 36.12 -31.11 36.51
C GLN A 11 35.36 -32.43 36.63
N ILE A 12 34.07 -32.36 36.92
CA ILE A 12 33.19 -33.52 36.93
C ILE A 12 33.16 -34.24 35.60
N TYR A 13 32.99 -33.52 34.48
CA TYR A 13 33.03 -34.13 33.15
C TYR A 13 34.37 -34.75 32.78
N ASN A 14 35.49 -34.15 33.18
CA ASN A 14 36.82 -34.72 32.99
C ASN A 14 37.01 -36.00 33.81
N ILE A 15 36.45 -36.06 35.03
CA ILE A 15 36.45 -37.28 35.86
C ILE A 15 35.65 -38.38 35.14
N PHE A 16 34.42 -38.10 34.68
CA PHE A 16 33.63 -39.09 33.97
C PHE A 16 34.31 -39.57 32.67
N ARG A 17 34.98 -38.69 31.96
CA ARG A 17 35.78 -39.05 30.77
C ARG A 17 36.92 -40.01 31.13
N SER A 18 37.60 -39.79 32.23
CA SER A 18 38.63 -40.69 32.71
C SER A 18 38.01 -42.02 33.16
N CYS A 19 36.85 -41.99 33.79
CA CYS A 19 36.13 -43.19 34.21
C CYS A 19 35.74 -44.10 33.03
N ILE A 20 35.37 -43.56 31.85
CA ILE A 20 35.05 -44.36 30.68
C ILE A 20 36.23 -45.30 30.34
N TYR A 21 37.40 -44.72 30.19
CA TYR A 21 38.58 -45.48 29.78
C TYR A 21 39.11 -46.37 30.93
N LEU A 22 38.96 -45.97 32.19
CA LEU A 22 39.29 -46.80 33.33
C LEU A 22 38.39 -48.04 33.44
N ILE A 23 37.07 -47.85 33.26
CA ILE A 23 36.11 -48.97 33.27
C ILE A 23 36.45 -49.93 32.11
N LEU A 24 36.71 -49.39 30.91
CA LEU A 24 37.08 -50.21 29.76
C LEU A 24 38.37 -50.98 29.99
N ILE A 25 39.42 -50.36 30.53
CA ILE A 25 40.68 -51.04 30.87
C ILE A 25 40.45 -52.13 31.89
N PHE A 26 39.74 -51.88 32.98
CA PHE A 26 39.48 -52.84 34.01
C PHE A 26 38.60 -53.99 33.54
N GLU A 27 37.61 -53.70 32.68
CA GLU A 27 36.79 -54.70 32.02
C GLU A 27 37.66 -55.64 31.15
N LEU A 28 38.59 -55.09 30.37
CA LEU A 28 39.47 -55.86 29.53
C LEU A 28 40.46 -56.72 30.37
N ILE A 29 40.99 -56.17 31.46
CA ILE A 29 41.88 -56.92 32.39
C ILE A 29 41.14 -58.11 32.98
N VAL A 30 39.89 -57.93 33.37
CA VAL A 30 39.08 -59.01 33.96
C VAL A 30 38.68 -60.10 32.94
N ASN A 31 38.41 -59.71 31.73
CA ASN A 31 37.89 -60.61 30.71
C ASN A 31 38.94 -61.21 29.77
N LEU A 32 40.19 -60.70 29.75
CA LEU A 32 41.32 -61.32 29.08
C LEU A 32 42.01 -62.24 30.05
N PRO A 33 42.36 -63.49 29.68
CA PRO A 33 43.08 -64.44 30.54
C PRO A 33 44.55 -63.99 30.61
N LEU A 34 44.82 -63.02 31.50
CA LEU A 34 46.18 -62.54 31.79
C LEU A 34 46.78 -63.39 32.92
N GLU A 35 47.92 -64.01 32.71
CA GLU A 35 48.66 -64.71 33.74
C GLU A 35 49.35 -63.70 34.65
N ALA A 36 48.87 -63.60 35.89
CA ALA A 36 49.51 -62.76 36.89
C ALA A 36 50.67 -63.53 37.60
N SER A 37 51.88 -63.11 37.33
CA SER A 37 53.07 -63.69 37.94
C SER A 37 53.39 -63.04 39.28
N ASP A 38 53.10 -61.80 39.53
CA ASP A 38 53.47 -61.00 40.67
C ASP A 38 52.39 -60.94 41.77
N PRO A 39 52.78 -60.87 43.04
CA PRO A 39 51.84 -60.77 44.15
C PRO A 39 50.95 -59.55 44.12
N ILE A 40 51.43 -58.41 43.58
CA ILE A 40 50.72 -57.16 43.46
C ILE A 40 49.63 -57.31 42.38
N THR A 41 49.98 -57.90 41.24
CA THR A 41 49.03 -58.12 40.13
C THR A 41 47.94 -59.11 40.54
N LYS A 42 48.27 -60.15 41.27
CA LYS A 42 47.30 -61.10 41.87
C LYS A 42 46.34 -60.42 42.86
N PHE A 43 46.80 -59.52 43.70
CA PHE A 43 45.99 -58.78 44.63
C PHE A 43 45.04 -57.85 43.89
N PHE A 44 45.54 -57.13 42.91
CA PHE A 44 44.74 -56.19 42.10
C PHE A 44 43.66 -56.93 41.31
N MET A 45 43.99 -58.03 40.63
CA MET A 45 43.02 -58.87 39.96
C MET A 45 41.97 -59.45 40.91
N SER A 46 42.36 -59.93 42.09
CA SER A 46 41.41 -60.39 43.11
C SER A 46 40.48 -59.29 43.57
N PHE A 47 40.98 -58.05 43.69
CA PHE A 47 40.14 -56.88 44.00
C PHE A 47 39.13 -56.58 42.92
N LEU A 48 39.55 -56.55 41.62
CA LEU A 48 38.65 -56.31 40.48
C LEU A 48 37.56 -57.40 40.37
N TYR A 49 37.91 -58.69 40.60
CA TYR A 49 36.94 -59.79 40.59
C TYR A 49 35.91 -59.70 41.75
N LYS A 50 36.22 -59.06 42.85
CA LYS A 50 35.28 -58.80 43.96
C LYS A 50 34.27 -57.71 43.62
N LEU A 51 34.58 -56.82 42.68
CA LEU A 51 33.65 -55.74 42.22
C LEU A 51 32.59 -56.34 41.32
N LYS A 52 31.34 -56.45 41.75
CA LYS A 52 30.21 -57.05 41.04
C LYS A 52 29.99 -56.43 39.67
N LEU A 53 30.39 -55.17 39.39
CA LEU A 53 30.27 -54.49 38.15
C LEU A 53 31.05 -55.20 37.01
N PHE A 54 32.30 -55.62 37.28
CA PHE A 54 33.16 -56.22 36.29
C PHE A 54 32.85 -57.70 35.98
N ASN A 55 32.04 -58.33 36.84
CA ASN A 55 31.55 -59.69 36.59
C ASN A 55 30.45 -59.80 35.55
N SER A 56 29.87 -58.69 35.14
CA SER A 56 28.85 -58.60 34.09
C SER A 56 29.32 -57.72 32.95
N VAL A 57 29.63 -58.30 31.79
CA VAL A 57 30.00 -57.60 30.59
C VAL A 57 28.94 -56.56 30.19
N LEU A 58 27.68 -56.92 30.30
CA LEU A 58 26.55 -56.05 29.98
C LEU A 58 26.48 -54.86 30.98
N GLY A 59 26.79 -55.08 32.23
CA GLY A 59 26.83 -54.05 33.28
C GLY A 59 27.96 -53.04 33.02
N CYS A 60 29.15 -53.52 32.61
CA CYS A 60 30.26 -52.63 32.21
C CYS A 60 29.88 -51.76 31.01
N LYS A 61 29.33 -52.36 29.94
CA LYS A 61 28.91 -51.61 28.74
C LYS A 61 27.84 -50.59 29.07
N PHE A 62 26.91 -50.89 29.91
CA PHE A 62 25.90 -49.93 30.37
C PHE A 62 26.52 -48.75 31.11
N MET A 63 27.41 -49.00 32.04
CA MET A 63 28.12 -47.94 32.79
C MET A 63 28.99 -47.10 31.88
N GLU A 64 29.71 -47.70 30.94
CA GLU A 64 30.47 -46.96 29.92
C GLU A 64 29.58 -46.02 29.10
N LEU A 65 28.43 -46.49 28.62
CA LEU A 65 27.45 -45.68 27.88
C LEU A 65 26.88 -44.54 28.70
N VAL A 66 26.57 -44.78 30.00
CA VAL A 66 26.12 -43.72 30.92
C VAL A 66 27.20 -42.67 31.12
N CYS A 67 28.44 -43.08 31.34
CA CYS A 67 29.57 -42.15 31.47
C CYS A 67 29.81 -41.35 30.20
N ILE A 68 29.67 -41.96 29.00
CA ILE A 68 29.77 -41.27 27.71
C ILE A 68 28.63 -40.24 27.58
N GLY A 69 27.40 -40.61 27.92
CA GLY A 69 26.26 -39.71 27.91
C GLY A 69 26.47 -38.47 28.77
N VAL A 70 26.92 -38.67 30.01
CA VAL A 70 27.21 -37.56 30.95
C VAL A 70 28.34 -36.67 30.44
N THR A 71 29.45 -37.24 29.94
CA THR A 71 30.56 -36.43 29.41
C THR A 71 30.18 -35.64 28.17
N CYS A 72 29.33 -36.19 27.29
CA CYS A 72 28.91 -35.49 26.06
C CYS A 72 28.01 -34.31 26.33
N ILE A 73 27.26 -34.24 27.44
CA ILE A 73 26.45 -33.07 27.79
C ILE A 73 27.32 -31.81 28.01
N GLY A 74 28.54 -31.98 28.51
CA GLY A 74 29.45 -30.88 28.88
C GLY A 74 30.54 -30.57 27.87
N THR A 75 30.49 -31.13 26.65
CA THR A 75 31.53 -30.87 25.64
C THR A 75 31.50 -29.45 25.13
N ARG A 76 32.68 -28.85 24.93
CA ARG A 76 32.86 -27.47 24.48
C ARG A 76 32.57 -27.32 22.97
N ALA A 77 31.93 -26.22 22.59
CA ALA A 77 31.75 -25.88 21.19
C ALA A 77 33.09 -25.60 20.48
N LYS A 78 33.23 -26.01 19.22
CA LYS A 78 34.37 -25.61 18.38
C LYS A 78 34.02 -24.35 17.59
N LYS A 79 34.97 -23.43 17.39
CA LYS A 79 34.79 -22.15 16.71
C LYS A 79 34.46 -22.32 15.21
N GLU A 80 34.98 -23.36 14.57
CA GLU A 80 34.68 -23.73 13.20
C GLU A 80 34.34 -25.21 13.15
N LEU A 81 33.12 -25.54 12.77
CA LEU A 81 32.67 -26.91 12.65
C LEU A 81 32.13 -27.15 11.24
N LYS A 82 32.96 -27.81 10.40
CA LYS A 82 32.42 -28.41 9.16
C LYS A 82 31.65 -29.68 9.54
N PHE A 83 30.36 -29.53 9.83
CA PHE A 83 29.53 -30.62 10.31
C PHE A 83 28.86 -31.38 9.17
N ASN A 84 29.14 -32.67 9.09
CA ASN A 84 28.45 -33.58 8.19
C ASN A 84 27.78 -34.67 9.05
N MET A 85 26.47 -34.64 9.11
CA MET A 85 25.67 -35.53 9.97
C MET A 85 25.92 -37.02 9.67
N LYS A 86 26.12 -37.39 8.39
CA LYS A 86 26.32 -38.79 8.00
C LYS A 86 27.68 -39.33 8.50
N THR A 87 28.77 -38.58 8.22
CA THR A 87 30.12 -39.05 8.52
C THR A 87 30.54 -38.86 9.99
N MET A 88 30.01 -37.82 10.66
CA MET A 88 30.42 -37.51 12.03
C MET A 88 29.51 -38.10 13.13
N VAL A 89 28.23 -38.40 12.76
CA VAL A 89 27.26 -38.91 13.73
C VAL A 89 26.75 -40.28 13.34
N VAL A 90 26.12 -40.42 12.16
CA VAL A 90 25.38 -41.63 11.81
C VAL A 90 26.31 -42.82 11.68
N TYR A 91 27.40 -42.71 10.93
CA TYR A 91 28.35 -43.84 10.74
C TYR A 91 29.08 -44.22 12.01
N PRO A 92 29.67 -43.29 12.82
CA PRO A 92 30.30 -43.66 14.06
C PRO A 92 29.34 -44.31 15.05
N LEU A 93 28.14 -43.80 15.22
CA LEU A 93 27.15 -44.40 16.12
C LEU A 93 26.67 -45.75 15.65
N ALA A 94 26.35 -45.93 14.36
CA ALA A 94 25.87 -47.18 13.82
C ALA A 94 26.94 -48.29 13.90
N ILE A 95 28.16 -47.98 13.45
CA ILE A 95 29.27 -48.90 13.48
C ILE A 95 29.69 -49.19 14.93
N GLY A 96 29.77 -48.17 15.79
CA GLY A 96 30.11 -48.29 17.20
C GLY A 96 29.12 -49.15 17.95
N PHE A 97 27.82 -48.95 17.73
CA PHE A 97 26.78 -49.76 18.35
C PHE A 97 26.79 -51.22 17.84
N TYR A 98 27.01 -51.45 16.55
CA TYR A 98 27.16 -52.76 15.96
C TYR A 98 28.35 -53.51 16.57
N LEU A 99 29.51 -52.85 16.72
CA LEU A 99 30.69 -53.44 17.33
C LEU A 99 30.48 -53.75 18.81
N LEU A 100 29.77 -52.87 19.51
CA LEU A 100 29.49 -53.07 20.93
C LEU A 100 28.55 -54.26 21.15
N VAL A 101 27.50 -54.43 20.33
CA VAL A 101 26.63 -55.61 20.37
C VAL A 101 27.43 -56.89 20.01
N THR A 102 28.24 -56.81 18.97
CA THR A 102 29.12 -57.93 18.53
C THR A 102 30.05 -58.33 19.67
N SER A 103 30.65 -57.36 20.41
CA SER A 103 31.52 -57.66 21.57
C SER A 103 30.81 -58.48 22.64
N VAL A 104 29.57 -58.12 22.99
CA VAL A 104 28.78 -58.86 23.99
C VAL A 104 28.44 -60.28 23.52
N LEU A 105 28.12 -60.45 22.20
CA LEU A 105 27.80 -61.76 21.66
C LEU A 105 28.96 -62.70 21.54
N VAL A 106 30.15 -62.17 21.11
CA VAL A 106 31.36 -62.96 20.88
C VAL A 106 32.09 -63.29 22.21
N HIS A 107 31.77 -62.60 23.31
CA HIS A 107 32.35 -62.91 24.61
C HIS A 107 32.11 -64.35 25.07
N LYS A 108 31.00 -64.98 24.65
CA LYS A 108 30.72 -66.40 24.91
C LYS A 108 31.58 -67.28 24.00
N ASP A 109 32.11 -68.39 24.55
CA ASP A 109 33.00 -69.29 23.85
C ASP A 109 32.32 -69.96 22.67
N MET A 110 32.26 -69.28 21.51
CA MET A 110 31.65 -69.78 20.29
C MET A 110 32.67 -70.26 19.23
N TRP A 111 33.93 -69.87 19.35
CA TRP A 111 34.96 -70.18 18.36
C TRP A 111 36.23 -70.70 19.03
N GLY A 112 36.70 -71.90 18.61
CA GLY A 112 37.96 -72.44 19.06
C GLY A 112 39.12 -71.86 18.24
N GLY A 113 40.25 -71.57 18.93
CA GLY A 113 41.49 -71.05 18.34
C GLY A 113 42.16 -70.01 19.23
N THR A 114 43.47 -69.83 19.07
CA THR A 114 44.25 -68.84 19.80
C THR A 114 44.91 -67.89 18.81
N LEU A 115 44.84 -66.58 19.08
CA LEU A 115 45.51 -65.52 18.38
C LEU A 115 46.39 -64.76 19.36
N PHE A 116 47.74 -64.73 19.05
CA PHE A 116 48.75 -64.15 19.92
C PHE A 116 48.78 -64.73 21.37
N GLY A 117 48.45 -66.03 21.52
CA GLY A 117 48.45 -66.71 22.83
C GLY A 117 47.15 -66.54 23.64
N PHE A 118 46.16 -65.80 23.15
CA PHE A 118 44.86 -65.57 23.74
C PHE A 118 43.74 -66.26 22.92
N PRO A 119 42.64 -66.68 23.55
CA PRO A 119 41.45 -67.17 22.84
C PRO A 119 40.94 -66.16 21.84
N THR A 120 40.68 -66.59 20.57
CA THR A 120 40.32 -65.71 19.47
C THR A 120 39.06 -64.88 19.77
N ASN A 121 38.06 -65.46 20.43
CA ASN A 121 36.83 -64.79 20.88
C ASN A 121 37.12 -63.65 21.88
N ARG A 122 38.06 -63.82 22.81
CA ARG A 122 38.43 -62.80 23.78
C ARG A 122 39.20 -61.64 23.13
N MET A 123 40.01 -61.92 22.14
CA MET A 123 40.69 -60.88 21.37
C MET A 123 39.72 -60.05 20.51
N ILE A 124 38.79 -60.77 19.82
CA ILE A 124 37.75 -60.06 19.04
C ILE A 124 36.87 -59.20 19.99
N TYR A 125 36.48 -59.75 21.12
CA TYR A 125 35.74 -59.02 22.16
C TYR A 125 36.49 -57.73 22.58
N ALA A 126 37.78 -57.84 22.84
CA ALA A 126 38.55 -56.67 23.27
C ALA A 126 38.63 -55.58 22.17
N ILE A 127 38.94 -56.01 20.92
CA ILE A 127 39.01 -55.09 19.79
C ILE A 127 37.69 -54.42 19.53
N CYS A 128 36.57 -55.17 19.48
CA CYS A 128 35.24 -54.65 19.23
C CYS A 128 34.79 -53.71 20.35
N SER A 129 35.15 -54.01 21.64
CA SER A 129 34.83 -53.14 22.78
C SER A 129 35.57 -51.80 22.72
N VAL A 130 36.88 -51.81 22.44
CA VAL A 130 37.67 -50.58 22.35
C VAL A 130 37.18 -49.70 21.21
N ILE A 131 37.09 -50.25 20.02
CA ILE A 131 36.70 -49.50 18.84
C ILE A 131 35.24 -49.03 18.95
N GLY A 132 34.35 -49.89 19.45
CA GLY A 132 32.92 -49.58 19.62
C GLY A 132 32.69 -48.40 20.59
N ILE A 133 33.31 -48.42 21.76
CA ILE A 133 33.22 -47.34 22.74
C ILE A 133 33.82 -46.03 22.22
N MET A 134 34.97 -46.08 21.52
CA MET A 134 35.57 -44.89 20.94
C MET A 134 34.65 -44.25 19.85
N LEU A 135 34.06 -45.05 18.98
CA LEU A 135 33.17 -44.55 17.93
C LEU A 135 31.88 -43.97 18.50
N ILE A 136 31.28 -44.59 19.52
CA ILE A 136 30.08 -44.04 20.17
C ILE A 136 30.42 -42.73 20.86
N HIS A 137 31.52 -42.65 21.59
CA HIS A 137 31.99 -41.42 22.21
C HIS A 137 32.22 -40.30 21.19
N GLN A 138 32.88 -40.61 20.07
CA GLN A 138 33.08 -39.65 18.97
C GLN A 138 31.76 -39.15 18.39
N GLY A 139 30.79 -40.01 18.13
CA GLY A 139 29.51 -39.68 17.59
C GLY A 139 28.67 -38.77 18.50
N LEU A 140 28.58 -39.11 19.77
CA LEU A 140 27.86 -38.31 20.76
C LEU A 140 28.54 -36.96 21.05
N ASP A 141 29.88 -36.94 21.12
CA ASP A 141 30.69 -35.71 21.25
C ASP A 141 30.45 -34.76 20.03
N ALA A 142 30.35 -35.30 18.81
CA ALA A 142 30.05 -34.52 17.63
C ALA A 142 28.64 -33.87 17.68
N ILE A 143 27.65 -34.61 18.18
CA ILE A 143 26.29 -34.10 18.39
C ILE A 143 26.32 -32.94 19.39
N SER A 144 26.95 -33.14 20.53
CA SER A 144 27.01 -32.12 21.59
C SER A 144 27.73 -30.86 21.10
N LYS A 145 28.85 -31.00 20.40
CA LYS A 145 29.59 -29.87 19.80
C LYS A 145 28.72 -29.11 18.78
N TYR A 146 27.90 -29.80 18.01
CA TYR A 146 27.01 -29.19 17.05
C TYR A 146 25.90 -28.37 17.73
N PHE A 147 25.26 -28.91 18.77
CA PHE A 147 24.25 -28.17 19.52
C PHE A 147 24.85 -26.94 20.21
N ASN A 148 26.02 -27.08 20.85
CA ASN A 148 26.67 -25.98 21.55
C ASN A 148 27.20 -24.90 20.57
N HIS A 149 27.60 -25.25 19.34
CA HIS A 149 27.97 -24.29 18.29
C HIS A 149 26.78 -23.46 17.83
N LYS A 150 25.59 -24.08 17.65
CA LYS A 150 24.37 -23.38 17.26
C LYS A 150 23.84 -22.37 18.28
N LEU A 151 24.17 -22.49 19.54
CA LEU A 151 23.77 -21.54 20.60
C LEU A 151 24.46 -20.17 20.48
N GLY A 152 25.54 -20.06 19.69
CA GLY A 152 26.30 -18.83 19.45
C GLY A 152 25.98 -18.12 18.11
N ASP A 153 25.02 -18.60 17.32
CA ASP A 153 24.67 -18.01 16.05
C ASP A 153 24.05 -16.62 16.26
N ASP A 154 24.67 -15.60 15.67
CA ASP A 154 24.20 -14.23 15.71
C ASP A 154 22.87 -14.10 14.94
N ARG A 155 21.90 -13.44 15.57
CA ARG A 155 20.55 -13.22 15.02
C ARG A 155 20.58 -12.52 13.67
N PHE A 156 21.59 -11.69 13.41
CA PHE A 156 21.70 -10.89 12.18
C PHE A 156 22.49 -11.57 11.05
N ASN A 157 23.12 -12.72 11.31
CA ASN A 157 23.89 -13.45 10.29
C ASN A 157 23.04 -14.40 9.43
N PHE A 158 21.73 -14.51 9.68
CA PHE A 158 20.83 -15.25 8.81
C PHE A 158 20.18 -14.31 7.82
N GLU A 159 20.32 -14.59 6.53
CA GLU A 159 19.54 -13.94 5.50
C GLU A 159 18.05 -14.07 5.84
N ASN A 160 17.32 -12.93 5.78
CA ASN A 160 15.89 -12.85 6.00
C ASN A 160 15.36 -13.26 7.40
N GLU A 161 16.21 -13.48 8.40
CA GLU A 161 15.70 -13.67 9.76
C GLU A 161 15.04 -12.39 10.27
N SER A 162 13.83 -12.57 10.79
CA SER A 162 12.96 -11.53 11.30
C SER A 162 12.78 -11.67 12.81
N PHE A 163 11.89 -10.90 13.37
CA PHE A 163 11.41 -11.00 14.75
C PHE A 163 10.00 -11.63 14.77
N GLN A 164 9.50 -11.93 15.97
CA GLN A 164 8.15 -12.49 16.10
C GLN A 164 7.11 -11.49 15.60
N GLN A 165 6.15 -12.00 14.81
CA GLN A 165 5.05 -11.22 14.23
C GLN A 165 3.72 -11.91 14.55
N MET A 166 2.61 -11.24 14.27
CA MET A 166 1.27 -11.74 14.51
C MET A 166 0.99 -12.98 13.66
N GLU A 167 0.63 -14.08 14.27
CA GLU A 167 0.26 -15.34 13.58
C GLU A 167 -1.26 -15.43 13.36
N GLU A 168 -2.05 -14.73 14.16
CA GLU A 168 -3.51 -14.73 14.11
C GLU A 168 -4.05 -13.59 13.27
N LYS A 169 -5.16 -13.85 12.56
CA LYS A 169 -5.92 -12.82 11.83
C LYS A 169 -6.86 -12.13 12.82
N VAL A 170 -6.70 -10.81 12.98
CA VAL A 170 -7.62 -9.98 13.76
C VAL A 170 -8.42 -9.12 12.80
N GLU A 171 -9.72 -9.32 12.74
CA GLU A 171 -10.62 -8.67 11.80
C GLU A 171 -11.75 -7.93 12.50
N ASN A 172 -12.07 -6.73 11.98
CA ASN A 172 -13.24 -5.95 12.36
C ASN A 172 -13.85 -5.30 11.10
N ASP A 173 -14.91 -4.51 11.27
CA ASP A 173 -15.64 -3.86 10.17
C ASP A 173 -14.79 -2.92 9.31
N TYR A 174 -13.63 -2.49 9.79
CA TYR A 174 -12.77 -1.51 9.13
C TYR A 174 -11.39 -2.05 8.77
N SER A 175 -10.97 -3.16 9.35
CA SER A 175 -9.61 -3.68 9.26
C SER A 175 -9.21 -4.08 7.84
N VAL A 176 -7.91 -3.94 7.55
CA VAL A 176 -7.26 -4.53 6.39
C VAL A 176 -6.24 -5.55 6.86
N ASN A 177 -6.38 -6.77 6.37
CA ASN A 177 -5.57 -7.91 6.80
C ASN A 177 -4.73 -8.44 5.62
N ILE A 178 -3.41 -8.43 5.75
CA ILE A 178 -2.47 -8.87 4.72
C ILE A 178 -1.81 -10.17 5.18
N PRO A 179 -1.98 -11.28 4.44
CA PRO A 179 -1.34 -12.54 4.77
C PRO A 179 0.15 -12.50 4.47
N ILE A 180 0.95 -12.98 5.41
CA ILE A 180 2.40 -12.93 5.34
C ILE A 180 3.06 -14.27 5.66
N ILE A 181 4.31 -14.40 5.21
CA ILE A 181 5.26 -15.39 5.68
C ILE A 181 6.52 -14.68 6.16
N TYR A 182 7.08 -15.18 7.26
CA TYR A 182 8.31 -14.64 7.82
C TYR A 182 9.18 -15.73 8.40
N TYR A 183 10.48 -15.48 8.46
CA TYR A 183 11.45 -16.43 8.98
C TYR A 183 11.84 -16.02 10.40
N PHE A 184 11.53 -16.87 11.38
CA PHE A 184 11.83 -16.61 12.77
C PHE A 184 12.19 -17.90 13.52
N LYS A 185 13.27 -17.85 14.32
CA LYS A 185 13.82 -19.01 15.06
C LYS A 185 14.03 -20.21 14.14
N LYS A 186 14.69 -19.97 12.99
CA LYS A 186 15.06 -21.00 12.00
C LYS A 186 13.88 -21.74 11.38
N ARG A 187 12.67 -21.16 11.41
CA ARG A 187 11.45 -21.72 10.81
C ARG A 187 10.68 -20.67 10.04
N MET A 188 10.14 -21.09 8.89
CA MET A 188 9.15 -20.29 8.18
C MET A 188 7.82 -20.35 8.92
N ARG A 189 7.24 -19.18 9.17
CA ARG A 189 5.95 -19.02 9.85
C ARG A 189 4.99 -18.27 8.95
N LYS A 190 3.71 -18.58 9.09
CA LYS A 190 2.61 -17.81 8.49
C LYS A 190 2.09 -16.83 9.52
N GLY A 191 1.66 -15.68 9.05
CA GLY A 191 1.10 -14.65 9.93
C GLY A 191 0.28 -13.63 9.15
N TRP A 192 -0.07 -12.56 9.83
CA TRP A 192 -0.90 -11.49 9.31
C TRP A 192 -0.36 -10.13 9.72
N ILE A 193 -0.41 -9.17 8.81
CA ILE A 193 -0.36 -7.76 9.16
C ILE A 193 -1.81 -7.32 9.33
N ASN A 194 -2.19 -6.99 10.56
CA ASN A 194 -3.56 -6.60 10.91
C ASN A 194 -3.62 -5.08 11.10
N ILE A 195 -4.14 -4.37 10.12
CA ILE A 195 -4.41 -2.93 10.22
C ILE A 195 -5.82 -2.78 10.77
N ILE A 196 -5.95 -2.82 12.09
CA ILE A 196 -7.25 -2.82 12.79
C ILE A 196 -7.94 -1.47 12.63
N ASN A 197 -7.14 -0.39 12.63
CA ASN A 197 -7.63 0.98 12.51
C ASN A 197 -6.97 1.71 11.32
N PRO A 198 -7.52 1.58 10.10
CA PRO A 198 -6.99 2.25 8.92
C PRO A 198 -7.14 3.78 8.96
N PHE A 199 -7.95 4.31 9.88
CA PHE A 199 -8.17 5.76 10.04
C PHE A 199 -6.99 6.50 10.68
N ARG A 200 -5.95 5.80 11.08
CA ARG A 200 -4.68 6.39 11.54
C ARG A 200 -3.71 6.71 10.41
N ALA A 201 -4.19 6.81 9.22
CA ALA A 201 -3.47 6.97 7.97
C ALA A 201 -2.37 5.92 7.74
N THR A 202 -2.19 5.58 6.49
CA THR A 202 -1.24 4.57 6.02
C THR A 202 -0.27 5.19 5.04
N LEU A 203 1.02 5.05 5.31
CA LEU A 203 2.10 5.47 4.45
C LEU A 203 2.67 4.26 3.71
N VAL A 204 2.80 4.36 2.40
CA VAL A 204 3.28 3.27 1.54
C VAL A 204 4.45 3.76 0.71
N LEU A 205 5.65 3.30 1.00
CA LEU A 205 6.85 3.74 0.30
C LEU A 205 7.67 2.58 -0.26
N GLY A 206 8.47 2.84 -1.28
CA GLY A 206 9.37 1.88 -1.92
C GLY A 206 9.57 2.15 -3.40
N THR A 207 10.69 1.69 -3.91
CA THR A 207 11.06 1.86 -5.32
C THR A 207 10.05 1.24 -6.28
N PRO A 208 10.03 1.66 -7.56
CA PRO A 208 9.23 1.01 -8.58
C PRO A 208 9.51 -0.50 -8.64
N GLY A 209 8.44 -1.31 -8.74
CA GLY A 209 8.57 -2.77 -8.76
C GLY A 209 8.76 -3.43 -7.39
N SER A 210 8.79 -2.70 -6.28
CA SER A 210 8.85 -3.27 -4.93
C SER A 210 7.58 -4.03 -4.51
N GLY A 211 6.48 -3.89 -5.26
CA GLY A 211 5.21 -4.56 -5.00
C GLY A 211 4.22 -3.75 -4.19
N LYS A 212 4.35 -2.41 -4.10
CA LYS A 212 3.45 -1.53 -3.34
C LYS A 212 1.98 -1.70 -3.71
N SER A 213 1.65 -1.55 -4.99
CA SER A 213 0.26 -1.59 -5.45
C SER A 213 -0.35 -2.96 -5.16
N PHE A 214 0.29 -4.02 -5.60
CA PHE A 214 -0.17 -5.39 -5.41
C PHE A 214 -0.20 -5.84 -3.93
N GLY A 215 0.86 -5.53 -3.17
CA GLY A 215 1.03 -6.00 -1.79
C GLY A 215 0.20 -5.24 -0.76
N ILE A 216 -0.15 -3.98 -1.05
CA ILE A 216 -0.74 -3.09 -0.06
C ILE A 216 -1.99 -2.39 -0.61
N ILE A 217 -1.89 -1.65 -1.73
CA ILE A 217 -3.00 -0.85 -2.27
C ILE A 217 -4.18 -1.73 -2.68
N ASP A 218 -3.94 -2.80 -3.45
CA ASP A 218 -4.99 -3.73 -3.86
C ASP A 218 -5.73 -4.40 -2.68
N PRO A 219 -5.06 -4.88 -1.63
CA PRO A 219 -5.71 -5.33 -0.40
C PRO A 219 -6.62 -4.29 0.25
N PHE A 220 -6.24 -2.99 0.27
CA PHE A 220 -7.11 -1.92 0.76
C PHE A 220 -8.34 -1.77 -0.12
N ILE A 221 -8.19 -1.69 -1.44
CA ILE A 221 -9.31 -1.59 -2.38
C ILE A 221 -10.27 -2.77 -2.20
N ARG A 222 -9.77 -4.00 -2.20
CA ARG A 222 -10.58 -5.22 -2.10
C ARG A 222 -11.35 -5.31 -0.79
N GLN A 223 -10.66 -5.07 0.33
CA GLN A 223 -11.27 -5.28 1.65
C GLN A 223 -12.17 -4.12 2.07
N HIS A 224 -11.79 -2.87 1.78
CA HIS A 224 -12.65 -1.73 2.06
C HIS A 224 -13.92 -1.76 1.19
N SER A 225 -13.80 -2.13 -0.10
CA SER A 225 -14.97 -2.31 -0.97
C SER A 225 -15.92 -3.40 -0.43
N ALA A 226 -15.39 -4.53 0.03
CA ALA A 226 -16.18 -5.60 0.63
C ALA A 226 -16.81 -5.23 1.99
N LYS A 227 -16.33 -4.17 2.64
CA LYS A 227 -16.83 -3.65 3.92
C LYS A 227 -17.71 -2.39 3.77
N GLY A 228 -18.13 -2.08 2.55
CA GLY A 228 -19.07 -0.99 2.27
C GLY A 228 -18.48 0.43 2.42
N PHE A 229 -17.17 0.59 2.30
CA PHE A 229 -16.57 1.91 2.21
C PHE A 229 -16.90 2.54 0.86
N THR A 230 -17.17 3.85 0.85
CA THR A 230 -16.99 4.66 -0.35
C THR A 230 -15.51 4.89 -0.61
N MET A 231 -15.13 5.15 -1.84
CA MET A 231 -13.70 5.15 -2.15
C MET A 231 -13.31 6.21 -3.17
N MET A 232 -12.19 6.90 -2.93
CA MET A 232 -11.48 7.68 -3.94
C MET A 232 -10.10 7.08 -4.16
N VAL A 233 -9.78 6.82 -5.43
CA VAL A 233 -8.46 6.32 -5.85
C VAL A 233 -7.84 7.29 -6.85
N TYR A 234 -6.68 7.82 -6.51
CA TYR A 234 -5.82 8.53 -7.46
C TYR A 234 -4.94 7.52 -8.17
N ASP A 235 -5.23 7.28 -9.44
CA ASP A 235 -4.53 6.32 -10.30
C ASP A 235 -3.47 7.04 -11.13
N TYR A 236 -2.20 6.98 -10.68
CA TYR A 236 -1.07 7.63 -11.35
C TYR A 236 -0.80 7.05 -12.75
N LYS A 237 -1.11 5.78 -12.95
CA LYS A 237 -0.94 5.05 -14.22
C LYS A 237 -2.28 4.52 -14.72
N PHE A 238 -3.24 5.42 -14.89
CA PHE A 238 -4.56 5.05 -15.40
C PHE A 238 -4.44 4.21 -16.69
N PRO A 239 -5.20 3.07 -16.81
CA PRO A 239 -6.32 2.63 -15.96
C PRO A 239 -5.98 1.48 -14.97
N THR A 240 -4.78 1.42 -14.42
CA THR A 240 -4.32 0.24 -13.64
C THR A 240 -5.16 -0.01 -12.39
N LEU A 241 -5.22 0.94 -11.46
CA LEU A 241 -6.02 0.82 -10.23
C LEU A 241 -7.52 1.01 -10.50
N ALA A 242 -7.85 1.78 -11.53
CA ALA A 242 -9.24 2.01 -11.93
C ALA A 242 -9.96 0.71 -12.32
N LYS A 243 -9.30 -0.21 -13.06
CA LYS A 243 -9.85 -1.53 -13.40
C LYS A 243 -10.09 -2.39 -12.16
N THR A 244 -9.13 -2.43 -11.25
CA THR A 244 -9.28 -3.13 -9.97
C THR A 244 -10.46 -2.58 -9.18
N LEU A 245 -10.58 -1.24 -9.10
CA LEU A 245 -11.64 -0.59 -8.36
C LEU A 245 -13.02 -0.84 -8.99
N LEU A 246 -13.13 -0.72 -10.31
CA LEU A 246 -14.38 -0.97 -11.04
C LEU A 246 -14.86 -2.41 -10.85
N TYR A 247 -13.96 -3.38 -10.97
CA TYR A 247 -14.30 -4.78 -10.73
C TYR A 247 -14.79 -5.01 -9.30
N GLN A 248 -14.08 -4.48 -8.30
CA GLN A 248 -14.49 -4.63 -6.91
C GLN A 248 -15.81 -3.92 -6.60
N TYR A 249 -16.05 -2.75 -7.21
CA TYR A 249 -17.31 -2.04 -7.13
C TYR A 249 -18.46 -2.89 -7.69
N CYS A 250 -18.36 -3.36 -8.92
CA CYS A 250 -19.40 -4.18 -9.56
C CYS A 250 -19.67 -5.46 -8.77
N LYS A 251 -18.61 -6.16 -8.34
CA LYS A 251 -18.69 -7.37 -7.55
C LYS A 251 -19.40 -7.15 -6.22
N ASN A 252 -18.97 -6.16 -5.45
CA ASN A 252 -19.50 -5.93 -4.10
C ASN A 252 -20.90 -5.28 -4.14
N LYS A 253 -21.24 -4.52 -5.18
CA LYS A 253 -22.60 -4.02 -5.43
C LYS A 253 -23.55 -5.21 -5.69
N LYS A 254 -23.13 -6.17 -6.51
CA LYS A 254 -23.89 -7.41 -6.76
C LYS A 254 -24.13 -8.26 -5.50
N TYR A 255 -23.18 -8.26 -4.57
CA TYR A 255 -23.30 -8.98 -3.29
C TYR A 255 -24.02 -8.17 -2.18
N GLY A 256 -24.46 -6.95 -2.47
CA GLY A 256 -25.14 -6.09 -1.49
C GLY A 256 -24.24 -5.49 -0.40
N HIS A 257 -22.93 -5.55 -0.57
CA HIS A 257 -21.99 -4.89 0.35
C HIS A 257 -21.91 -3.39 0.11
N ILE A 258 -22.21 -2.94 -1.10
CA ILE A 258 -22.26 -1.53 -1.53
C ILE A 258 -23.74 -1.20 -1.78
N PRO A 259 -24.24 -0.03 -1.34
CA PRO A 259 -25.62 0.40 -1.59
C PRO A 259 -25.96 0.42 -3.09
N GLU A 260 -27.21 0.09 -3.43
CA GLU A 260 -27.67 0.06 -4.86
C GLU A 260 -27.59 1.44 -5.51
N ASN A 261 -27.86 2.51 -4.76
CA ASN A 261 -27.76 3.90 -5.20
C ASN A 261 -26.34 4.45 -5.21
N CYS A 262 -25.31 3.61 -5.04
CA CYS A 262 -23.92 4.01 -5.15
C CYS A 262 -23.50 4.09 -6.62
N ASP A 263 -22.88 5.21 -7.02
CA ASP A 263 -22.41 5.46 -8.37
C ASP A 263 -20.90 5.30 -8.51
N PHE A 264 -20.43 5.21 -9.76
CA PHE A 264 -19.02 5.11 -10.08
C PHE A 264 -18.62 6.21 -11.05
N HIS A 265 -17.67 7.05 -10.64
CA HIS A 265 -17.22 8.22 -11.42
C HIS A 265 -15.72 8.17 -11.68
N ILE A 266 -15.34 8.75 -12.81
CA ILE A 266 -13.93 8.91 -13.21
C ILE A 266 -13.73 10.36 -13.64
N ILE A 267 -12.62 10.96 -13.23
CA ILE A 267 -12.14 12.24 -13.74
C ILE A 267 -10.82 11.98 -14.45
N ASN A 268 -10.78 12.33 -15.73
CA ASN A 268 -9.61 12.12 -16.58
C ASN A 268 -9.40 13.28 -17.55
N PHE A 269 -8.48 14.17 -17.23
CA PHE A 269 -8.11 15.29 -18.11
C PHE A 269 -7.21 14.90 -19.27
N ALA A 270 -6.61 13.70 -19.24
CA ALA A 270 -5.79 13.22 -20.35
C ALA A 270 -6.64 12.67 -21.50
N ASN A 271 -7.76 12.02 -21.16
CA ASN A 271 -8.69 11.45 -22.14
C ASN A 271 -10.14 11.60 -21.64
N VAL A 272 -10.82 12.59 -22.17
CA VAL A 272 -12.18 12.97 -21.76
C VAL A 272 -13.25 11.93 -22.09
N ARG A 273 -12.98 10.95 -22.96
CA ARG A 273 -13.89 9.83 -23.22
C ARG A 273 -14.17 9.03 -21.94
N TYR A 274 -13.18 8.98 -21.05
CA TYR A 274 -13.24 8.27 -19.76
C TYR A 274 -13.38 9.25 -18.59
N SER A 275 -14.06 10.39 -18.80
CA SER A 275 -14.20 11.40 -17.76
C SER A 275 -15.64 11.81 -17.57
N ASN A 276 -16.10 11.77 -16.33
CA ASN A 276 -17.22 12.58 -15.89
C ASN A 276 -16.80 14.06 -15.84
N ARG A 277 -17.78 14.93 -15.80
CA ARG A 277 -17.62 16.38 -15.72
C ARG A 277 -17.89 16.82 -14.29
N ILE A 278 -17.13 17.77 -13.79
CA ILE A 278 -17.26 18.25 -12.41
C ILE A 278 -16.90 19.73 -12.30
N ASN A 279 -17.68 20.45 -11.55
CA ASN A 279 -17.41 21.84 -11.25
C ASN A 279 -17.04 22.03 -9.77
N PRO A 280 -15.73 22.17 -9.43
CA PRO A 280 -15.27 22.28 -8.05
C PRO A 280 -15.43 23.67 -7.44
N ILE A 281 -15.85 24.70 -8.19
CA ILE A 281 -15.95 26.07 -7.71
C ILE A 281 -17.40 26.61 -7.68
N GLN A 282 -18.37 25.72 -7.60
CA GLN A 282 -19.76 26.11 -7.39
C GLN A 282 -19.99 26.79 -6.05
N LYS A 283 -21.07 27.56 -5.95
CA LYS A 283 -21.48 28.26 -4.72
C LYS A 283 -21.60 27.32 -3.51
N LYS A 284 -22.06 26.06 -3.71
CA LYS A 284 -22.13 25.03 -2.63
C LYS A 284 -20.75 24.66 -2.07
N TYR A 285 -19.67 24.86 -2.83
CA TYR A 285 -18.29 24.60 -2.40
C TYR A 285 -17.57 25.87 -1.96
N ILE A 286 -18.01 27.05 -2.42
CA ILE A 286 -17.40 28.36 -2.12
C ILE A 286 -18.50 29.28 -1.54
N PRO A 287 -18.85 29.09 -0.27
CA PRO A 287 -19.92 29.89 0.35
C PRO A 287 -19.48 31.33 0.64
N ASP A 288 -18.19 31.57 0.81
CA ASP A 288 -17.63 32.84 1.28
C ASP A 288 -16.30 33.19 0.63
N LEU A 289 -15.81 34.40 0.88
CA LEU A 289 -14.57 34.93 0.38
C LEU A 289 -13.33 34.15 0.88
N ALA A 290 -13.40 33.60 2.09
CA ALA A 290 -12.29 32.82 2.66
C ALA A 290 -12.12 31.50 1.89
N ALA A 291 -13.21 30.85 1.52
CA ALA A 291 -13.20 29.64 0.68
C ALA A 291 -12.66 29.93 -0.74
N ALA A 292 -12.97 31.09 -1.31
CA ALA A 292 -12.39 31.51 -2.59
C ALA A 292 -10.88 31.73 -2.48
N SER A 293 -10.39 32.40 -1.41
CA SER A 293 -8.98 32.61 -1.14
C SER A 293 -8.23 31.30 -0.94
N GLU A 294 -8.81 30.35 -0.22
CA GLU A 294 -8.22 29.02 -0.04
C GLU A 294 -8.12 28.24 -1.36
N THR A 295 -9.10 28.39 -2.24
CA THR A 295 -9.08 27.77 -3.58
C THR A 295 -7.96 28.34 -4.44
N ALA A 296 -7.85 29.68 -4.45
CA ALA A 296 -6.80 30.38 -5.20
C ALA A 296 -5.40 29.98 -4.71
N ALA A 297 -5.18 29.96 -3.39
CA ALA A 297 -3.92 29.52 -2.79
C ALA A 297 -3.59 28.08 -3.19
N THR A 298 -4.54 27.14 -3.08
CA THR A 298 -4.33 25.74 -3.47
C THR A 298 -3.91 25.59 -4.93
N LEU A 299 -4.59 26.30 -5.83
CA LEU A 299 -4.29 26.22 -7.26
C LEU A 299 -2.91 26.80 -7.56
N LEU A 300 -2.58 27.97 -7.01
CA LEU A 300 -1.28 28.62 -7.23
C LEU A 300 -0.12 27.83 -6.64
N GLU A 301 -0.28 27.28 -5.44
CA GLU A 301 0.75 26.44 -4.83
C GLU A 301 0.99 25.15 -5.63
N SER A 302 -0.07 24.56 -6.17
CA SER A 302 0.05 23.36 -7.01
C SER A 302 0.74 23.64 -8.36
N LEU A 303 0.56 24.84 -8.92
CA LEU A 303 1.21 25.27 -10.16
C LEU A 303 2.69 25.63 -9.96
N ASN A 304 3.03 26.18 -8.80
CA ASN A 304 4.38 26.62 -8.44
C ASN A 304 5.24 25.55 -7.78
N LYS A 305 4.89 24.28 -7.96
CA LYS A 305 5.67 23.15 -7.46
C LYS A 305 7.17 23.31 -7.78
N GLY A 306 8.01 23.13 -6.75
CA GLY A 306 9.46 23.17 -6.88
C GLY A 306 10.11 24.56 -6.69
N GLY A 307 9.31 25.61 -6.49
CA GLY A 307 9.80 26.88 -5.98
C GLY A 307 10.05 26.76 -4.47
N GLY A 308 11.21 26.24 -4.07
CA GLY A 308 11.57 26.17 -2.65
C GLY A 308 11.41 27.55 -1.99
N ASP A 309 11.16 27.54 -0.66
CA ASP A 309 11.05 28.72 0.23
C ASP A 309 12.20 29.73 0.03
N LYS A 310 12.26 30.37 -1.12
CA LYS A 310 13.10 31.54 -1.34
C LYS A 310 12.41 32.73 -0.69
N LYS A 311 12.77 32.98 0.54
CA LYS A 311 12.30 34.09 1.37
C LYS A 311 12.90 35.40 0.86
N GLY A 312 12.35 35.96 -0.22
CA GLY A 312 12.54 37.35 -0.58
C GLY A 312 11.24 38.11 -0.33
N GLY A 313 11.26 39.23 0.39
CA GLY A 313 10.03 39.97 0.75
C GLY A 313 9.20 40.42 -0.46
N SER A 314 9.82 40.71 -1.60
CA SER A 314 9.13 41.02 -2.86
C SER A 314 8.42 39.85 -3.49
N GLU A 315 9.00 38.65 -3.45
CA GLU A 315 8.40 37.43 -4.03
C GLU A 315 7.14 37.00 -3.28
N ALA A 316 7.15 37.09 -1.95
CA ALA A 316 5.98 36.86 -1.11
C ALA A 316 4.87 37.86 -1.40
N PHE A 317 5.19 39.13 -1.65
CA PHE A 317 4.19 40.14 -2.02
C PHE A 317 3.51 39.81 -3.35
N PHE A 318 4.26 39.43 -4.39
CA PHE A 318 3.69 39.06 -5.70
C PHE A 318 2.88 37.80 -5.62
N LYS A 319 3.31 36.81 -4.83
CA LYS A 319 2.53 35.59 -4.59
C LYS A 319 1.19 35.94 -3.95
N ASN A 320 1.16 36.68 -2.85
CA ASN A 320 -0.07 37.06 -2.16
C ASN A 320 -0.99 37.93 -3.04
N ALA A 321 -0.41 38.84 -3.86
CA ALA A 321 -1.20 39.57 -4.81
C ALA A 321 -1.87 38.70 -5.87
N SER A 322 -1.14 37.74 -6.43
CA SER A 322 -1.70 36.76 -7.39
C SER A 322 -2.80 35.90 -6.76
N GLU A 323 -2.64 35.49 -5.49
CA GLU A 323 -3.67 34.75 -4.76
C GLU A 323 -4.93 35.60 -4.55
N ASN A 324 -4.80 36.84 -4.12
CA ASN A 324 -5.92 37.74 -3.92
C ASN A 324 -6.67 38.02 -5.22
N PHE A 325 -5.94 38.21 -6.33
CA PHE A 325 -6.52 38.45 -7.63
C PHE A 325 -7.31 37.26 -8.15
N LEU A 326 -6.75 36.05 -8.08
CA LEU A 326 -7.44 34.82 -8.45
C LEU A 326 -8.67 34.56 -7.56
N ALA A 327 -8.54 34.80 -6.26
CA ALA A 327 -9.67 34.67 -5.32
C ALA A 327 -10.78 35.66 -5.63
N ALA A 328 -10.45 36.88 -6.03
CA ALA A 328 -11.43 37.88 -6.46
C ALA A 328 -12.21 37.41 -7.70
N ILE A 329 -11.51 36.90 -8.72
CA ILE A 329 -12.14 36.36 -9.91
C ILE A 329 -13.05 35.17 -9.59
N ILE A 330 -12.55 34.21 -8.81
CA ILE A 330 -13.35 33.05 -8.40
C ILE A 330 -14.63 33.50 -7.67
N TYR A 331 -14.50 34.37 -6.69
CA TYR A 331 -15.63 34.81 -5.91
C TYR A 331 -16.62 35.68 -6.73
N PHE A 332 -16.12 36.46 -7.68
CA PHE A 332 -16.95 37.19 -8.64
C PHE A 332 -17.85 36.23 -9.42
N PHE A 333 -17.28 35.19 -10.03
CA PHE A 333 -18.05 34.23 -10.81
C PHE A 333 -19.02 33.39 -9.99
N VAL A 334 -18.67 33.07 -8.75
CA VAL A 334 -19.58 32.34 -7.82
C VAL A 334 -20.86 33.13 -7.54
N ASN A 335 -20.80 34.45 -7.59
CA ASN A 335 -21.96 35.34 -7.36
C ASN A 335 -22.55 35.89 -8.63
N PHE A 336 -21.91 35.72 -9.79
CA PHE A 336 -22.38 36.21 -11.07
C PHE A 336 -23.39 35.22 -11.67
N HIS A 337 -24.59 35.76 -12.03
CA HIS A 337 -25.61 35.00 -12.71
C HIS A 337 -25.85 35.66 -14.08
N PRO A 338 -25.53 34.98 -15.18
CA PRO A 338 -25.76 35.52 -16.50
C PRO A 338 -27.27 35.60 -16.81
N THR A 339 -27.71 36.74 -17.29
CA THR A 339 -29.09 36.94 -17.74
C THR A 339 -29.28 36.33 -19.13
N GLY A 340 -30.16 35.33 -19.26
CA GLY A 340 -30.54 34.77 -20.56
C GLY A 340 -29.77 33.56 -21.04
N PHE A 341 -28.86 33.04 -20.24
CA PHE A 341 -28.21 31.78 -20.52
C PHE A 341 -29.24 30.63 -20.48
N LEU A 342 -29.25 29.80 -21.49
CA LEU A 342 -30.18 28.68 -21.61
C LEU A 342 -31.69 29.08 -21.63
N LYS A 343 -32.06 30.02 -22.42
CA LYS A 343 -33.45 30.02 -22.87
C LYS A 343 -33.66 28.82 -23.79
N GLY A 344 -34.12 27.76 -23.18
CA GLY A 344 -34.38 26.43 -23.63
C GLY A 344 -34.43 26.19 -25.13
N LYS A 345 -33.37 25.61 -25.71
CA LYS A 345 -33.49 24.94 -26.98
C LYS A 345 -33.91 23.49 -26.69
N ARG A 346 -35.10 23.12 -27.14
CA ARG A 346 -35.51 21.72 -27.15
C ARG A 346 -34.73 21.00 -28.22
N LEU A 347 -33.93 20.02 -27.83
CA LEU A 347 -33.24 19.11 -28.73
C LEU A 347 -33.81 17.71 -28.54
N LYS A 348 -34.07 17.04 -29.65
CA LYS A 348 -34.43 15.63 -29.60
C LYS A 348 -33.18 14.80 -29.64
N ARG A 349 -33.04 13.92 -28.68
CA ARG A 349 -31.95 12.96 -28.61
C ARG A 349 -32.42 11.63 -29.17
N TYR A 350 -31.65 11.10 -30.05
CA TYR A 350 -31.92 9.82 -30.67
C TYR A 350 -30.81 8.86 -30.32
N PHE A 351 -31.16 7.63 -30.06
CA PHE A 351 -30.18 6.54 -30.13
C PHE A 351 -30.65 5.43 -31.05
N ARG A 352 -29.69 4.85 -31.66
CA ARG A 352 -29.79 3.62 -32.38
C ARG A 352 -29.16 2.53 -31.48
N TYR A 353 -29.90 1.50 -31.18
CA TYR A 353 -29.40 0.41 -30.36
C TYR A 353 -29.79 -0.96 -30.90
N SER A 354 -29.01 -1.98 -30.56
CA SER A 354 -29.39 -3.37 -30.78
C SER A 354 -29.75 -4.01 -29.43
N LYS A 355 -30.80 -4.82 -29.43
CA LYS A 355 -31.23 -5.60 -28.27
C LYS A 355 -31.20 -7.06 -28.66
N THR A 356 -30.49 -7.90 -27.90
CA THR A 356 -30.49 -9.35 -28.07
C THR A 356 -31.72 -9.92 -27.41
N ILE A 357 -32.62 -10.48 -28.14
CA ILE A 357 -33.82 -11.14 -27.63
C ILE A 357 -33.60 -12.65 -27.74
N THR A 358 -33.62 -13.34 -26.62
CA THR A 358 -33.59 -14.81 -26.59
C THR A 358 -35.02 -15.32 -26.72
N ILE A 359 -35.37 -15.82 -27.88
CA ILE A 359 -36.67 -16.48 -28.09
C ILE A 359 -36.52 -17.96 -27.80
N ASP A 360 -37.24 -18.44 -26.79
CA ASP A 360 -37.44 -19.85 -26.38
C ASP A 360 -36.36 -20.85 -26.84
N LYS A 361 -35.31 -21.01 -26.04
CA LYS A 361 -34.32 -22.12 -26.09
C LYS A 361 -33.63 -22.44 -27.43
N ILE A 362 -33.76 -21.61 -28.43
CA ILE A 362 -32.98 -21.70 -29.66
C ILE A 362 -31.85 -20.65 -29.52
N GLU A 363 -30.62 -21.10 -29.60
CA GLU A 363 -29.42 -20.26 -29.52
C GLU A 363 -29.22 -19.30 -30.72
N GLU A 364 -30.26 -19.04 -31.48
CA GLU A 364 -30.27 -18.03 -32.53
C GLU A 364 -30.80 -16.72 -31.93
N GLY A 365 -29.87 -15.88 -31.50
CA GLY A 365 -30.20 -14.50 -31.09
C GLY A 365 -30.74 -13.73 -32.25
N VAL A 366 -32.03 -13.39 -32.22
CA VAL A 366 -32.60 -12.43 -33.20
C VAL A 366 -32.17 -11.03 -32.75
N LEU A 367 -31.32 -10.39 -33.56
CA LEU A 367 -30.89 -9.02 -33.30
C LEU A 367 -31.96 -8.08 -33.88
N GLN A 368 -32.60 -7.30 -33.04
CA GLN A 368 -33.57 -6.29 -33.44
C GLN A 368 -32.96 -4.90 -33.24
N LEU A 369 -32.86 -4.13 -34.30
CA LEU A 369 -32.46 -2.72 -34.26
C LEU A 369 -33.65 -1.87 -33.83
N VAL A 370 -33.48 -1.14 -32.75
CA VAL A 370 -34.51 -0.27 -32.21
C VAL A 370 -33.98 1.15 -32.15
N TYR A 371 -34.75 2.09 -32.69
CA TYR A 371 -34.49 3.51 -32.50
C TYR A 371 -35.29 4.00 -31.31
N LYS A 372 -34.59 4.60 -30.35
CA LYS A 372 -35.24 5.27 -29.24
C LYS A 372 -35.04 6.76 -29.35
N GLN A 373 -36.12 7.50 -29.26
CA GLN A 373 -36.11 8.94 -29.31
C GLN A 373 -36.56 9.49 -27.97
N TRP A 374 -35.84 10.45 -27.44
CA TRP A 374 -36.37 11.29 -26.36
C TRP A 374 -35.98 12.75 -26.55
N THR A 375 -36.64 13.63 -25.83
CA THR A 375 -36.40 15.06 -25.91
C THR A 375 -35.68 15.49 -24.62
N ASP A 376 -34.49 16.04 -24.77
CA ASP A 376 -33.79 16.76 -23.74
C ASP A 376 -34.18 18.24 -23.83
N TYR A 377 -34.63 18.79 -22.72
CA TYR A 377 -34.84 20.21 -22.59
C TYR A 377 -33.90 20.78 -21.56
N ALA A 378 -33.01 21.69 -21.96
CA ALA A 378 -32.17 22.43 -21.03
C ALA A 378 -32.71 23.85 -20.87
N GLY A 379 -33.12 24.19 -19.68
CA GLY A 379 -33.63 25.53 -19.34
C GLY A 379 -33.21 25.89 -17.92
N ILE A 380 -33.39 27.14 -17.54
CA ILE A 380 -33.23 27.58 -16.17
C ILE A 380 -34.63 27.82 -15.58
N ASN A 381 -34.95 27.20 -14.45
CA ASN A 381 -36.19 27.43 -13.76
C ASN A 381 -36.17 28.78 -13.01
N GLU A 382 -37.31 29.17 -12.43
CA GLU A 382 -37.43 30.43 -11.66
C GLU A 382 -36.46 30.52 -10.47
N LYS A 383 -35.90 29.39 -10.02
CA LYS A 383 -34.91 29.30 -8.97
C LYS A 383 -33.45 29.37 -9.45
N GLY A 384 -33.24 29.50 -10.77
CA GLY A 384 -31.89 29.51 -11.37
C GLY A 384 -31.23 28.13 -11.51
N GLU A 385 -32.02 27.04 -11.39
CA GLU A 385 -31.53 25.68 -11.54
C GLU A 385 -31.72 25.20 -12.99
N VAL A 386 -30.71 24.46 -13.51
CA VAL A 386 -30.81 23.85 -14.83
C VAL A 386 -31.80 22.69 -14.79
N VAL A 387 -32.83 22.76 -15.56
CA VAL A 387 -33.86 21.73 -15.67
C VAL A 387 -33.67 20.96 -16.97
N LEU A 388 -33.48 19.64 -16.84
CA LEU A 388 -33.49 18.70 -17.94
C LEU A 388 -34.87 18.05 -18.00
N ASP A 389 -35.58 18.17 -19.12
CA ASP A 389 -36.87 17.54 -19.32
C ASP A 389 -36.70 16.33 -20.26
N PHE A 390 -36.91 15.13 -19.72
CA PHE A 390 -36.82 13.85 -20.44
C PHE A 390 -38.22 13.37 -20.88
N ASN A 391 -39.12 14.24 -21.21
CA ASN A 391 -40.45 13.85 -21.63
C ASN A 391 -40.48 13.46 -23.13
N ASN A 392 -41.17 12.42 -23.47
CA ASN A 392 -41.42 11.84 -24.78
C ASN A 392 -40.36 10.84 -25.28
N GLU A 393 -40.57 9.63 -24.89
CA GLU A 393 -39.85 8.47 -25.38
C GLU A 393 -40.67 7.76 -26.46
N GLU A 394 -40.21 7.80 -27.71
CA GLU A 394 -40.77 7.01 -28.82
C GLU A 394 -39.78 5.92 -29.20
N MET A 395 -40.26 4.67 -29.17
CA MET A 395 -39.48 3.53 -29.65
C MET A 395 -39.90 3.19 -31.07
N VAL A 396 -38.96 3.21 -31.97
CA VAL A 396 -39.16 2.78 -33.36
C VAL A 396 -38.37 1.49 -33.56
N ASN A 397 -39.09 0.38 -33.76
CA ASN A 397 -38.48 -0.92 -34.06
C ASN A 397 -38.04 -0.96 -35.52
N MET A 398 -36.77 -1.28 -35.76
CA MET A 398 -36.28 -1.60 -37.10
C MET A 398 -35.80 -3.03 -37.16
N SER A 399 -36.23 -3.76 -38.17
CA SER A 399 -35.71 -5.09 -38.51
C SER A 399 -34.30 -4.95 -39.08
N ILE A 400 -33.44 -5.85 -38.73
CA ILE A 400 -32.07 -5.91 -39.19
C ILE A 400 -32.00 -6.28 -40.65
N ASP A 401 -30.86 -5.94 -41.26
CA ASP A 401 -30.54 -6.32 -42.61
C ASP A 401 -30.66 -7.83 -42.86
N ASP A 402 -30.84 -8.17 -44.14
CA ASP A 402 -31.13 -9.53 -44.58
C ASP A 402 -30.09 -10.59 -44.25
N ASN A 403 -29.01 -10.24 -43.55
CA ASN A 403 -27.89 -11.15 -43.23
C ASN A 403 -27.80 -11.56 -41.78
N GLY A 404 -28.62 -11.01 -40.88
CA GLY A 404 -28.67 -11.45 -39.47
C GLY A 404 -27.37 -11.31 -38.68
N MET A 405 -26.43 -10.48 -39.15
CA MET A 405 -25.11 -10.35 -38.50
C MET A 405 -25.11 -9.24 -37.46
N PHE A 406 -24.60 -9.59 -36.29
CA PHE A 406 -24.22 -8.66 -35.24
C PHE A 406 -23.14 -7.71 -35.78
N VAL A 407 -23.46 -6.45 -35.89
CA VAL A 407 -22.43 -5.43 -36.09
C VAL A 407 -21.79 -5.22 -34.75
N GLU A 408 -20.52 -5.52 -34.63
CA GLU A 408 -19.69 -5.24 -33.48
C GLU A 408 -19.65 -3.74 -33.25
N LEU A 409 -19.99 -3.30 -32.04
CA LEU A 409 -20.33 -1.91 -31.79
C LEU A 409 -19.36 -1.31 -30.80
N GLU A 410 -18.65 -0.32 -31.23
CA GLU A 410 -18.00 0.64 -30.36
C GLU A 410 -19.05 1.49 -29.63
N GLY A 411 -19.59 1.01 -28.50
CA GLY A 411 -20.63 1.74 -27.78
C GLY A 411 -20.92 1.18 -26.41
N PHE A 412 -21.75 1.88 -25.66
CA PHE A 412 -22.18 1.43 -24.34
C PHE A 412 -23.12 0.22 -24.46
N SER A 413 -22.83 -0.81 -23.67
CA SER A 413 -23.74 -1.93 -23.48
C SER A 413 -24.27 -1.94 -22.04
N TYR A 414 -25.54 -2.26 -21.88
CA TYR A 414 -26.15 -2.47 -20.57
C TYR A 414 -27.17 -3.60 -20.63
N VAL A 415 -27.50 -4.15 -19.48
CA VAL A 415 -28.56 -5.15 -19.37
C VAL A 415 -29.81 -4.42 -18.89
N ASP A 416 -30.90 -4.53 -19.66
CA ASP A 416 -32.17 -3.89 -19.34
C ASP A 416 -32.93 -4.64 -18.22
N SER A 417 -34.11 -4.12 -17.85
CA SER A 417 -34.98 -4.72 -16.83
C SER A 417 -35.45 -6.14 -17.17
N ASP A 418 -35.45 -6.51 -18.45
CA ASP A 418 -35.87 -7.81 -18.95
C ASP A 418 -34.70 -8.80 -19.04
N GLY A 419 -33.50 -8.39 -18.64
CA GLY A 419 -32.27 -9.18 -18.69
C GLY A 419 -31.63 -9.28 -20.08
N CYS A 420 -32.06 -8.46 -21.04
CA CYS A 420 -31.53 -8.46 -22.38
C CYS A 420 -30.33 -7.53 -22.50
N LEU A 421 -29.29 -7.96 -23.23
CA LEU A 421 -28.14 -7.11 -23.55
C LEU A 421 -28.54 -6.09 -24.60
N VAL A 422 -28.39 -4.83 -24.25
CA VAL A 422 -28.64 -3.67 -25.12
C VAL A 422 -27.32 -3.00 -25.45
N ASN A 423 -27.01 -2.87 -26.74
CA ASN A 423 -25.79 -2.19 -27.20
C ASN A 423 -26.20 -0.91 -27.94
N ILE A 424 -25.77 0.26 -27.48
CA ILE A 424 -26.00 1.54 -28.12
C ILE A 424 -25.01 1.71 -29.26
N LEU A 425 -25.52 1.85 -30.48
CA LEU A 425 -24.76 1.94 -31.72
C LEU A 425 -24.32 3.35 -32.03
N GLU A 426 -25.24 4.30 -31.87
CA GLU A 426 -25.08 5.68 -32.28
C GLU A 426 -25.98 6.55 -31.42
N THR A 427 -25.49 7.71 -31.02
CA THR A 427 -26.28 8.75 -30.35
C THR A 427 -26.10 10.06 -31.10
N TRP A 428 -27.22 10.76 -31.39
CA TRP A 428 -27.17 12.08 -31.99
C TRP A 428 -28.32 12.97 -31.50
N TYR A 429 -28.20 14.25 -31.72
CA TYR A 429 -29.20 15.24 -31.37
C TYR A 429 -29.69 15.95 -32.63
N GLU A 430 -30.97 16.29 -32.64
CA GLU A 430 -31.57 17.05 -33.74
C GLU A 430 -32.27 18.31 -33.21
N ASP A 431 -32.21 19.38 -34.00
CA ASP A 431 -32.96 20.58 -33.73
C ASP A 431 -34.44 20.41 -34.17
N ASN A 432 -35.27 21.44 -33.94
CA ASN A 432 -36.69 21.44 -34.33
C ASN A 432 -36.93 21.35 -35.86
N LYS A 433 -35.88 21.45 -36.66
CA LYS A 433 -35.91 21.34 -38.12
C LYS A 433 -35.42 19.98 -38.62
N GLY A 434 -35.06 19.08 -37.72
CA GLY A 434 -34.52 17.77 -38.06
C GLY A 434 -33.04 17.77 -38.47
N ASN A 435 -32.30 18.85 -38.25
CA ASN A 435 -30.88 18.87 -38.55
C ASN A 435 -30.10 18.29 -37.36
N ARG A 436 -29.09 17.43 -37.61
CA ARG A 436 -28.18 16.96 -36.57
C ARG A 436 -27.38 18.13 -36.00
N VAL A 437 -27.40 18.28 -34.69
CA VAL A 437 -26.71 19.33 -33.96
C VAL A 437 -25.95 18.76 -32.80
N VAL A 438 -24.90 19.43 -32.40
CA VAL A 438 -24.19 19.13 -31.17
C VAL A 438 -24.81 20.02 -30.08
N PRO A 439 -25.38 19.44 -29.01
CA PRO A 439 -25.98 20.23 -27.94
C PRO A 439 -24.90 21.00 -27.18
N ASP A 440 -25.31 22.13 -26.59
CA ASP A 440 -24.50 22.77 -25.57
C ASP A 440 -24.65 21.99 -24.26
N THR A 441 -23.59 21.37 -23.83
CA THR A 441 -23.57 20.51 -22.64
C THR A 441 -23.08 21.24 -21.40
N ARG A 442 -22.81 22.55 -21.48
CA ARG A 442 -22.39 23.35 -20.31
C ARG A 442 -23.58 23.55 -19.37
N THR A 443 -23.28 23.70 -18.09
CA THR A 443 -24.30 23.88 -17.02
C THR A 443 -25.07 25.19 -17.15
N GLY A 444 -24.55 26.15 -17.90
CA GLY A 444 -25.14 27.48 -18.03
C GLY A 444 -24.77 28.45 -16.92
N GLU A 445 -24.03 28.01 -15.92
CA GLU A 445 -23.44 28.87 -14.92
C GLU A 445 -22.00 29.21 -15.30
N TYR A 446 -21.56 30.43 -14.96
CA TYR A 446 -20.20 30.88 -15.23
C TYR A 446 -19.26 30.61 -14.03
N SER A 447 -19.80 30.09 -12.94
CA SER A 447 -19.04 29.74 -11.73
C SER A 447 -18.21 28.46 -11.90
N ASP A 448 -17.52 28.31 -13.01
CA ASP A 448 -16.62 27.20 -13.27
C ASP A 448 -15.20 27.65 -13.62
N MET A 449 -14.26 26.70 -13.56
CA MET A 449 -12.83 27.03 -13.74
C MET A 449 -12.50 27.46 -15.17
N ALA A 450 -13.25 27.00 -16.16
CA ALA A 450 -13.03 27.37 -17.56
C ALA A 450 -13.32 28.85 -17.79
N HIS A 451 -14.45 29.35 -17.25
CA HIS A 451 -14.82 30.78 -17.32
C HIS A 451 -13.82 31.64 -16.52
N VAL A 452 -13.39 31.21 -15.34
CA VAL A 452 -12.35 31.87 -14.55
C VAL A 452 -11.05 32.01 -15.34
N LEU A 453 -10.56 30.93 -15.93
CA LEU A 453 -9.32 30.95 -16.74
C LEU A 453 -9.47 31.80 -18.00
N GLN A 454 -10.59 31.73 -18.67
CA GLN A 454 -10.84 32.54 -19.87
C GLN A 454 -10.92 34.04 -19.54
N PHE A 455 -11.59 34.41 -18.46
CA PHE A 455 -11.67 35.80 -18.00
C PHE A 455 -10.31 36.36 -17.63
N LEU A 456 -9.49 35.55 -16.94
CA LEU A 456 -8.12 35.93 -16.58
C LEU A 456 -7.26 36.26 -17.79
N ASN A 457 -7.53 35.67 -18.96
CA ASN A 457 -6.79 35.90 -20.19
C ASN A 457 -7.26 37.16 -21.00
N LYS A 458 -8.35 37.80 -20.59
CA LYS A 458 -8.85 39.01 -21.24
C LYS A 458 -8.02 40.26 -20.92
N SER A 459 -8.37 41.39 -21.54
CA SER A 459 -7.68 42.66 -21.31
C SER A 459 -7.61 43.06 -19.84
N TYR A 460 -6.45 43.44 -19.33
CA TYR A 460 -6.31 43.91 -17.93
C TYR A 460 -7.26 45.07 -17.61
N ASN A 461 -7.43 46.00 -18.56
CA ASN A 461 -8.30 47.14 -18.37
C ASN A 461 -9.75 46.72 -18.09
N ASP A 462 -10.28 45.75 -18.88
CA ASP A 462 -11.63 45.31 -18.73
C ASP A 462 -11.82 44.45 -17.47
N VAL A 463 -10.88 43.51 -17.22
CA VAL A 463 -10.91 42.69 -16.03
C VAL A 463 -10.87 43.53 -14.76
N PHE A 464 -9.95 44.49 -14.66
CA PHE A 464 -9.85 45.34 -13.48
C PHE A 464 -11.07 46.26 -13.33
N LYS A 465 -11.62 46.82 -14.39
CA LYS A 465 -12.84 47.64 -14.34
C LYS A 465 -14.01 46.85 -13.76
N ILE A 466 -14.20 45.63 -14.23
CA ILE A 466 -15.29 44.77 -13.77
C ILE A 466 -15.09 44.42 -12.31
N LEU A 467 -13.90 43.92 -11.92
CA LEU A 467 -13.62 43.51 -10.56
C LEU A 467 -13.67 44.66 -9.56
N MET A 468 -13.22 45.86 -9.94
CA MET A 468 -13.26 47.05 -9.08
C MET A 468 -14.66 47.61 -8.87
N SER A 469 -15.60 47.27 -9.76
CA SER A 469 -17.02 47.66 -9.64
C SER A 469 -17.77 46.82 -8.58
N ASP A 470 -17.28 45.60 -8.29
CA ASP A 470 -17.93 44.71 -7.33
C ASP A 470 -17.49 45.00 -5.89
N ARG A 471 -18.48 45.39 -5.06
CA ARG A 471 -18.24 45.70 -3.65
C ARG A 471 -17.88 44.49 -2.79
N ALA A 472 -18.32 43.30 -3.19
CA ALA A 472 -18.10 42.08 -2.41
C ALA A 472 -16.61 41.65 -2.38
N ILE A 473 -15.88 41.90 -3.47
CA ILE A 473 -14.46 41.54 -3.61
C ILE A 473 -13.50 42.70 -3.34
N LYS A 474 -14.01 43.87 -3.00
CA LYS A 474 -13.19 45.07 -2.74
C LYS A 474 -12.00 44.84 -1.80
N PRO A 475 -12.11 44.05 -0.68
CA PRO A 475 -10.97 43.76 0.18
C PRO A 475 -9.80 43.08 -0.53
N LEU A 476 -10.08 42.15 -1.44
CA LEU A 476 -9.05 41.42 -2.21
C LEU A 476 -8.44 42.32 -3.30
N MET A 477 -9.17 43.31 -3.82
CA MET A 477 -8.74 44.20 -4.85
C MET A 477 -7.95 45.41 -4.31
N ALA A 478 -7.95 45.69 -3.01
CA ALA A 478 -7.29 46.82 -2.37
C ALA A 478 -5.78 46.99 -2.74
N PRO A 479 -4.97 45.92 -2.82
CA PRO A 479 -3.57 46.04 -3.23
C PRO A 479 -3.37 46.60 -4.65
N PHE A 480 -4.38 46.44 -5.52
CA PHE A 480 -4.32 46.85 -6.93
C PHE A 480 -4.93 48.23 -7.19
N GLU A 481 -5.72 48.75 -6.26
CA GLU A 481 -6.50 49.97 -6.45
C GLU A 481 -5.64 51.19 -6.80
N SER A 482 -4.53 51.37 -6.10
CA SER A 482 -3.63 52.48 -6.34
C SER A 482 -2.97 52.42 -7.72
N ALA A 483 -2.44 51.24 -8.10
CA ALA A 483 -1.81 51.05 -9.40
C ALA A 483 -2.82 51.20 -10.56
N PHE A 484 -4.06 50.70 -10.36
CA PHE A 484 -5.12 50.84 -11.37
C PHE A 484 -5.54 52.31 -11.55
N LYS A 485 -5.80 53.06 -10.46
CA LYS A 485 -6.17 54.49 -10.50
C LYS A 485 -5.08 55.34 -11.16
N ASN A 486 -3.83 55.04 -10.89
CA ASN A 486 -2.69 55.74 -11.46
C ASN A 486 -2.32 55.27 -12.88
N LYS A 487 -3.10 54.36 -13.48
CA LYS A 487 -2.84 53.77 -14.79
C LYS A 487 -1.46 53.10 -14.92
N ALA A 488 -0.92 52.60 -13.81
CA ALA A 488 0.39 51.94 -13.76
C ALA A 488 0.23 50.49 -14.22
N MET A 489 -0.08 50.24 -15.50
CA MET A 489 -0.40 48.89 -16.05
C MET A 489 0.79 47.97 -15.96
N ASP A 490 2.03 48.43 -16.14
CA ASP A 490 3.24 47.59 -15.98
C ASP A 490 3.39 47.03 -14.56
N GLN A 491 3.00 47.80 -13.54
CA GLN A 491 2.99 47.35 -12.16
C GLN A 491 1.90 46.26 -11.93
N LEU A 492 0.71 46.46 -12.48
CA LEU A 492 -0.37 45.48 -12.42
C LEU A 492 0.02 44.20 -13.15
N GLU A 493 0.64 44.31 -14.33
CA GLU A 493 1.14 43.14 -15.06
C GLU A 493 2.23 42.39 -14.27
N GLY A 494 3.15 43.09 -13.62
CA GLY A 494 4.13 42.48 -12.71
C GLY A 494 3.48 41.71 -11.54
N MET A 495 2.36 42.23 -11.02
CA MET A 495 1.62 41.56 -9.92
C MET A 495 0.84 40.34 -10.35
N VAL A 496 0.30 40.28 -11.55
CA VAL A 496 -0.60 39.22 -12.01
C VAL A 496 -0.08 38.41 -13.22
N GLY A 497 1.02 38.88 -13.84
CA GLY A 497 1.55 38.25 -15.06
C GLY A 497 2.00 36.79 -14.83
N THR A 498 2.62 36.50 -13.70
CA THR A 498 3.02 35.14 -13.33
C THR A 498 1.81 34.22 -13.19
N LEU A 499 0.70 34.72 -12.63
CA LEU A 499 -0.56 34.01 -12.53
C LEU A 499 -1.12 33.70 -13.93
N ARG A 500 -1.09 34.68 -14.85
CA ARG A 500 -1.57 34.50 -16.23
C ARG A 500 -0.80 33.41 -16.98
N VAL A 501 0.52 33.44 -16.87
CA VAL A 501 1.38 32.40 -17.48
C VAL A 501 1.08 31.04 -16.89
N ALA A 502 0.91 30.96 -15.59
CA ALA A 502 0.59 29.71 -14.91
C ALA A 502 -0.82 29.19 -15.28
N ALA A 503 -1.82 30.07 -15.29
CA ALA A 503 -3.19 29.77 -15.67
C ALA A 503 -3.33 29.35 -17.14
N GLY A 504 -2.57 29.99 -18.06
CA GLY A 504 -2.55 29.64 -19.47
C GLY A 504 -2.18 28.16 -19.74
N ARG A 505 -1.38 27.55 -18.86
CA ARG A 505 -1.07 26.11 -18.96
C ARG A 505 -2.25 25.22 -18.65
N LEU A 506 -3.22 25.70 -17.88
CA LEU A 506 -4.42 24.96 -17.51
C LEU A 506 -5.56 25.11 -18.51
N ALA A 507 -5.49 26.10 -19.40
CA ALA A 507 -6.53 26.43 -20.38
C ALA A 507 -6.49 25.48 -21.58
N THR A 508 -6.72 24.18 -21.33
CA THR A 508 -6.81 23.15 -22.36
C THR A 508 -8.29 22.86 -22.69
N ARG A 509 -8.57 22.37 -23.91
CA ARG A 509 -9.94 22.03 -24.34
C ARG A 509 -10.54 20.96 -23.45
N GLU A 510 -9.73 19.98 -23.04
CA GLU A 510 -10.11 18.88 -22.16
C GLU A 510 -10.47 19.40 -20.76
N ALA A 511 -9.66 20.30 -20.20
CA ALA A 511 -9.95 20.90 -18.90
C ALA A 511 -11.25 21.72 -18.93
N TYR A 512 -11.48 22.49 -20.00
CA TYR A 512 -12.72 23.25 -20.17
C TYR A 512 -13.93 22.32 -20.25
N TRP A 513 -13.81 21.22 -21.01
CA TRP A 513 -14.88 20.21 -21.10
C TRP A 513 -15.23 19.65 -19.72
N VAL A 514 -14.24 19.21 -18.95
CA VAL A 514 -14.48 18.61 -17.63
C VAL A 514 -15.10 19.61 -16.66
N PHE A 515 -14.61 20.85 -16.63
CA PHE A 515 -15.06 21.84 -15.64
C PHE A 515 -16.37 22.54 -15.96
N THR A 516 -16.83 22.54 -17.21
CA THR A 516 -18.10 23.20 -17.60
C THR A 516 -19.33 22.33 -17.40
N GLY A 517 -19.19 21.12 -16.85
CA GLY A 517 -20.28 20.23 -16.49
C GLY A 517 -20.28 19.89 -15.00
N ASP A 518 -21.36 19.26 -14.53
CA ASP A 518 -21.55 18.86 -13.14
C ASP A 518 -22.37 17.56 -13.08
N ASP A 519 -21.71 16.43 -13.37
CA ASP A 519 -22.36 15.12 -13.45
C ASP A 519 -22.59 14.48 -12.09
N PHE A 520 -21.84 14.89 -11.04
CA PHE A 520 -21.93 14.30 -9.69
C PHE A 520 -21.44 15.26 -8.60
N ASP A 521 -21.69 14.91 -7.33
CA ASP A 521 -21.22 15.70 -6.17
C ASP A 521 -19.92 15.14 -5.59
N LEU A 522 -18.99 16.04 -5.20
CA LEU A 522 -17.73 15.67 -4.55
C LEU A 522 -17.89 15.10 -3.13
N LYS A 523 -19.08 15.14 -2.54
CA LYS A 523 -19.36 14.47 -1.27
C LYS A 523 -19.61 12.97 -1.48
N ILE A 524 -18.63 12.26 -2.01
CA ILE A 524 -18.73 10.84 -2.39
C ILE A 524 -19.10 9.89 -1.23
N SER A 525 -18.93 10.33 0.01
CA SER A 525 -19.29 9.56 1.21
C SER A 525 -20.69 9.90 1.74
N ASP A 526 -21.48 10.64 0.98
CA ASP A 526 -22.86 10.96 1.36
C ASP A 526 -23.72 9.71 1.49
N ARG A 527 -24.70 9.73 2.39
CA ARG A 527 -25.57 8.58 2.61
C ARG A 527 -26.69 8.47 1.59
N GLU A 528 -27.09 9.58 1.01
CA GLU A 528 -28.13 9.63 -0.01
C GLU A 528 -27.59 9.30 -1.38
N HIS A 529 -26.38 9.79 -1.71
CA HIS A 529 -25.72 9.61 -2.99
C HIS A 529 -24.27 9.17 -2.83
N PRO A 530 -24.03 7.96 -2.26
CA PRO A 530 -22.68 7.45 -2.12
C PRO A 530 -22.07 7.18 -3.49
N SER A 531 -20.76 7.36 -3.63
CA SER A 531 -20.08 7.07 -4.90
C SER A 531 -18.64 6.63 -4.74
N TYR A 532 -18.13 6.00 -5.78
CA TYR A 532 -16.73 5.67 -5.99
C TYR A 532 -16.16 6.65 -7.00
N LEU A 533 -14.97 7.14 -6.76
CA LEU A 533 -14.32 8.11 -7.63
C LEU A 533 -12.90 7.67 -7.98
N VAL A 534 -12.58 7.64 -9.27
CA VAL A 534 -11.22 7.56 -9.77
C VAL A 534 -10.77 8.94 -10.23
N ILE A 535 -9.63 9.40 -9.77
CA ILE A 535 -8.94 10.56 -10.30
C ILE A 535 -7.74 10.05 -11.10
N ALA A 536 -7.83 10.13 -12.42
CA ALA A 536 -6.81 9.65 -13.33
C ALA A 536 -5.66 10.67 -13.50
N ASN A 537 -4.45 10.16 -13.70
CA ASN A 537 -3.32 10.95 -14.12
C ASN A 537 -2.64 10.32 -15.34
N ASP A 538 -1.86 11.14 -16.04
CA ASP A 538 -0.95 10.73 -17.11
C ASP A 538 0.47 11.13 -16.73
N PRO A 539 1.40 10.16 -16.63
CA PRO A 539 2.79 10.44 -16.29
C PRO A 539 3.47 11.45 -17.22
N GLU A 540 3.05 11.54 -18.48
CA GLU A 540 3.63 12.47 -19.47
C GLU A 540 3.19 13.91 -19.23
N LYS A 541 1.95 14.11 -18.76
CA LYS A 541 1.33 15.44 -18.56
C LYS A 541 1.18 15.79 -17.06
N LYS A 542 1.94 15.15 -16.19
CA LYS A 542 1.76 15.15 -14.72
C LYS A 542 1.64 16.52 -14.06
N GLN A 543 2.32 17.56 -14.56
CA GLN A 543 2.31 18.90 -13.93
C GLN A 543 0.97 19.62 -14.10
N VAL A 544 0.46 19.64 -15.32
CA VAL A 544 -0.82 20.30 -15.64
C VAL A 544 -1.98 19.54 -15.02
N ILE A 545 -2.06 18.23 -15.30
CA ILE A 545 -3.12 17.37 -14.77
C ILE A 545 -3.08 17.29 -13.25
N GLY A 546 -1.88 17.21 -12.66
CA GLY A 546 -1.71 17.20 -11.20
C GLY A 546 -2.28 18.44 -10.52
N SER A 547 -2.16 19.62 -11.14
CA SER A 547 -2.71 20.86 -10.56
C SER A 547 -4.24 20.91 -10.66
N LEU A 548 -4.82 20.43 -11.77
CA LEU A 548 -6.27 20.31 -11.94
C LEU A 548 -6.86 19.29 -10.96
N ASN A 549 -6.21 18.15 -10.81
CA ASN A 549 -6.58 17.11 -9.86
C ASN A 549 -6.47 17.59 -8.40
N ALA A 550 -5.46 18.40 -8.08
CA ALA A 550 -5.29 18.96 -6.75
C ALA A 550 -6.47 19.87 -6.34
N LEU A 551 -7.00 20.65 -7.27
CA LEU A 551 -8.19 21.48 -7.04
C LEU A 551 -9.40 20.63 -6.66
N ILE A 552 -9.65 19.56 -7.41
CA ILE A 552 -10.76 18.65 -7.17
C ILE A 552 -10.57 17.93 -5.83
N LEU A 553 -9.37 17.39 -5.58
CA LEU A 553 -9.06 16.67 -4.37
C LEU A 553 -9.23 17.55 -3.11
N ASN A 554 -8.81 18.81 -3.17
CA ASN A 554 -8.96 19.72 -2.05
C ASN A 554 -10.44 19.92 -1.68
N ARG A 555 -11.33 20.03 -2.65
CA ARG A 555 -12.78 20.12 -2.43
C ARG A 555 -13.38 18.83 -1.91
N LEU A 556 -13.05 17.72 -2.54
CA LEU A 556 -13.50 16.39 -2.13
C LEU A 556 -13.15 16.12 -0.67
N VAL A 557 -11.90 16.37 -0.28
CA VAL A 557 -11.43 16.10 1.09
C VAL A 557 -12.20 16.91 2.14
N MET A 558 -12.53 18.17 1.85
CA MET A 558 -13.35 18.99 2.76
C MET A 558 -14.76 18.40 2.93
N LYS A 559 -15.31 17.79 1.89
CA LYS A 559 -16.67 17.21 1.92
C LYS A 559 -16.73 15.83 2.57
N ILE A 560 -15.75 14.96 2.28
CA ILE A 560 -15.71 13.62 2.90
C ILE A 560 -15.30 13.66 4.37
N ASN A 561 -14.53 14.67 4.79
CA ASN A 561 -14.06 14.82 6.17
C ASN A 561 -15.12 15.53 7.06
N SER A 562 -16.34 15.06 6.99
CA SER A 562 -17.48 15.55 7.76
C SER A 562 -18.20 14.41 8.47
N LYS A 563 -19.02 14.75 9.48
CA LYS A 563 -19.76 13.75 10.26
C LYS A 563 -20.93 13.16 9.49
N ASN A 564 -21.41 12.00 9.94
CA ASN A 564 -22.59 11.28 9.42
C ASN A 564 -22.48 10.75 7.98
N ASN A 565 -21.26 10.58 7.48
CA ASN A 565 -20.98 10.00 6.19
C ASN A 565 -20.76 8.48 6.29
N TYR A 566 -20.76 7.78 5.14
CA TYR A 566 -20.19 6.44 5.05
C TYR A 566 -18.69 6.47 5.35
N PRO A 567 -18.09 5.38 5.86
CA PRO A 567 -16.65 5.24 5.90
C PRO A 567 -16.07 5.43 4.49
N CYS A 568 -15.03 6.23 4.38
CA CYS A 568 -14.42 6.55 3.08
C CYS A 568 -12.93 6.14 3.06
N SER A 569 -12.50 5.54 1.97
CA SER A 569 -11.09 5.22 1.73
C SER A 569 -10.52 6.15 0.66
N LEU A 570 -9.54 6.95 1.06
CA LEU A 570 -8.80 7.87 0.20
C LEU A 570 -7.44 7.24 -0.12
N ILE A 571 -7.22 6.81 -1.35
CA ILE A 571 -5.99 6.15 -1.78
C ILE A 571 -5.28 7.00 -2.82
N ILE A 572 -4.06 7.41 -2.53
CA ILE A 572 -3.20 8.18 -3.44
C ILE A 572 -1.96 7.33 -3.75
N ASP A 573 -1.87 6.79 -4.96
CA ASP A 573 -0.78 5.87 -5.36
C ASP A 573 0.59 6.55 -5.44
N GLU A 574 0.65 7.82 -5.89
CA GLU A 574 1.90 8.58 -6.03
C GLU A 574 1.70 10.03 -5.58
N LEU A 575 1.84 10.27 -4.28
CA LEU A 575 1.59 11.57 -3.65
C LEU A 575 2.45 12.73 -4.21
N PRO A 576 3.75 12.57 -4.53
CA PRO A 576 4.56 13.65 -5.09
C PRO A 576 4.07 14.20 -6.42
N THR A 577 3.25 13.47 -7.17
CA THR A 577 2.69 13.96 -8.43
C THR A 577 1.49 14.88 -8.26
N LEU A 578 0.96 14.93 -7.03
CA LEU A 578 -0.25 15.65 -6.66
C LEU A 578 0.05 16.54 -5.45
N TYR A 579 0.09 17.87 -5.65
CA TYR A 579 0.24 18.76 -4.52
C TYR A 579 -1.11 18.95 -3.81
N PHE A 580 -1.20 18.45 -2.60
CA PHE A 580 -2.40 18.58 -1.77
C PHE A 580 -2.11 19.46 -0.55
N HIS A 581 -2.60 20.68 -0.63
CA HIS A 581 -2.48 21.63 0.47
C HIS A 581 -3.23 21.12 1.71
N LYS A 582 -2.64 21.23 2.90
CA LYS A 582 -3.23 20.82 4.19
C LYS A 582 -3.54 19.32 4.34
N ILE A 583 -2.78 18.45 3.68
CA ILE A 583 -2.90 17.00 3.87
C ILE A 583 -2.71 16.59 5.34
N ASP A 584 -1.86 17.30 6.07
CA ASP A 584 -1.64 17.11 7.51
C ASP A 584 -2.91 17.32 8.34
N ARG A 585 -3.73 18.32 7.98
CA ARG A 585 -5.03 18.56 8.65
C ARG A 585 -6.03 17.45 8.36
N LEU A 586 -6.08 16.96 7.12
CA LEU A 586 -6.91 15.81 6.80
C LEU A 586 -6.55 14.63 7.69
N ILE A 587 -5.28 14.24 7.71
CA ILE A 587 -4.84 13.07 8.48
C ILE A 587 -5.17 13.24 9.97
N GLY A 588 -4.97 14.44 10.52
CA GLY A 588 -5.27 14.74 11.92
C GLY A 588 -6.74 14.63 12.31
N THR A 589 -7.68 14.88 11.38
CA THR A 589 -9.13 14.87 11.63
C THR A 589 -9.85 13.66 11.03
N ALA A 590 -9.24 12.96 10.11
CA ALA A 590 -9.78 11.83 9.35
C ALA A 590 -10.33 10.70 10.24
N ARG A 591 -9.65 10.44 11.36
CA ARG A 591 -10.02 9.36 12.29
C ARG A 591 -11.44 9.56 12.86
N SER A 592 -11.78 10.75 13.28
CA SER A 592 -13.10 11.05 13.88
C SER A 592 -14.24 10.97 12.87
N ASN A 593 -13.92 11.15 11.59
CA ASN A 593 -14.86 11.14 10.48
C ASN A 593 -14.84 9.84 9.65
N LYS A 594 -14.12 8.82 10.13
CA LYS A 594 -13.99 7.50 9.48
C LYS A 594 -13.44 7.58 8.04
N VAL A 595 -12.43 8.43 7.82
CA VAL A 595 -11.72 8.53 6.55
C VAL A 595 -10.37 7.80 6.66
N ALA A 596 -10.21 6.71 5.93
CA ALA A 596 -8.96 5.97 5.83
C ALA A 596 -8.08 6.55 4.71
N VAL A 597 -6.96 7.17 5.08
CA VAL A 597 -6.05 7.83 4.14
C VAL A 597 -4.84 6.92 3.89
N THR A 598 -4.61 6.58 2.63
CA THR A 598 -3.45 5.79 2.20
C THR A 598 -2.62 6.60 1.20
N LEU A 599 -1.36 6.87 1.54
CA LEU A 599 -0.46 7.74 0.78
C LEU A 599 0.72 6.94 0.25
N GLY A 600 0.81 6.79 -1.08
CA GLY A 600 1.89 6.14 -1.78
C GLY A 600 2.95 7.15 -2.27
N PHE A 601 4.22 6.78 -2.19
CA PHE A 601 5.34 7.46 -2.86
C PHE A 601 6.56 6.54 -2.93
N GLN A 602 7.65 7.02 -3.56
CA GLN A 602 8.80 6.15 -3.78
C GLN A 602 9.89 6.35 -2.73
N GLU A 603 10.36 7.58 -2.54
CA GLU A 603 11.48 7.93 -1.68
C GLU A 603 11.25 9.29 -1.01
N LEU A 604 11.83 9.53 0.17
CA LEU A 604 11.64 10.77 0.94
C LEU A 604 12.07 12.04 0.19
N PRO A 605 13.19 12.09 -0.56
CA PRO A 605 13.57 13.28 -1.29
C PRO A 605 12.56 13.76 -2.33
N GLN A 606 11.77 12.83 -2.91
CA GLN A 606 10.69 13.22 -3.82
C GLN A 606 9.59 13.97 -3.06
N LEU A 607 9.25 13.47 -1.87
CA LEU A 607 8.24 14.11 -1.03
C LEU A 607 8.75 15.46 -0.49
N GLU A 608 10.03 15.55 -0.13
CA GLU A 608 10.66 16.79 0.31
C GLU A 608 10.70 17.86 -0.80
N ALA A 609 10.98 17.45 -2.05
CA ALA A 609 11.02 18.36 -3.18
C ALA A 609 9.67 19.06 -3.44
N ASP A 610 8.54 18.34 -3.24
CA ASP A 610 7.21 18.88 -3.52
C ASP A 610 6.53 19.54 -2.31
N TYR A 611 6.73 19.00 -1.10
CA TYR A 611 6.08 19.47 0.13
C TYR A 611 6.98 20.27 1.05
N GLY A 612 8.27 20.39 0.72
CA GLY A 612 9.29 20.94 1.59
C GLY A 612 9.59 20.08 2.81
N LYS A 613 10.70 20.34 3.49
CA LYS A 613 11.14 19.56 4.66
C LYS A 613 10.11 19.51 5.79
N ASN A 614 9.50 20.65 6.10
CA ASN A 614 8.50 20.76 7.15
C ASN A 614 7.20 20.01 6.79
N GLY A 615 6.75 20.10 5.53
CA GLY A 615 5.57 19.38 5.03
C GLY A 615 5.80 17.87 5.06
N MET A 616 6.95 17.42 4.57
CA MET A 616 7.33 16.00 4.64
C MET A 616 7.32 15.48 6.07
N GLN A 617 7.97 16.18 7.01
CA GLN A 617 8.01 15.77 8.42
C GLN A 617 6.63 15.69 9.06
N LYS A 618 5.73 16.63 8.76
CA LYS A 618 4.34 16.58 9.23
C LYS A 618 3.61 15.35 8.71
N ILE A 619 3.71 15.03 7.42
CA ILE A 619 3.11 13.84 6.82
C ILE A 619 3.64 12.57 7.50
N LEU A 620 4.96 12.45 7.64
CA LEU A 620 5.59 11.28 8.25
C LEU A 620 5.17 11.07 9.71
N SER A 621 5.06 12.16 10.48
CA SER A 621 4.73 12.09 11.92
C SER A 621 3.25 11.83 12.19
N THR A 622 2.36 12.11 11.24
CA THR A 622 0.92 11.93 11.41
C THR A 622 0.41 10.55 10.96
N CYS A 623 1.18 9.84 10.13
CA CYS A 623 0.81 8.49 9.67
C CYS A 623 1.17 7.44 10.71
N GLY A 624 0.15 6.71 11.19
CA GLY A 624 0.35 5.65 12.19
C GLY A 624 0.76 4.29 11.61
N ASN A 625 0.35 4.00 10.38
CA ASN A 625 0.70 2.77 9.68
C ASN A 625 1.73 3.06 8.60
N ILE A 626 2.86 2.36 8.62
CA ILE A 626 3.97 2.58 7.71
C ILE A 626 4.29 1.27 7.00
N PHE A 627 4.25 1.29 5.68
CA PHE A 627 4.62 0.18 4.81
C PHE A 627 5.80 0.58 3.92
N MET A 628 6.82 -0.24 3.93
CA MET A 628 8.03 -0.04 3.14
C MET A 628 8.32 -1.27 2.30
N GLY A 629 8.46 -1.07 1.00
CA GLY A 629 9.19 -1.97 0.12
C GLY A 629 10.69 -1.64 0.11
N ALA A 630 11.42 -2.17 -0.86
CA ALA A 630 12.83 -1.81 -1.04
C ALA A 630 12.99 -0.30 -1.25
N ALA A 631 13.95 0.30 -0.55
CA ALA A 631 14.35 1.70 -0.69
C ALA A 631 15.86 1.77 -0.93
N ARG A 632 16.31 2.77 -1.67
CA ARG A 632 17.73 2.92 -2.01
C ARG A 632 18.34 4.24 -1.56
N ASN A 633 17.52 5.26 -1.37
CA ASN A 633 17.99 6.56 -0.92
C ASN A 633 18.45 6.49 0.54
N LYS A 634 19.60 7.08 0.82
CA LYS A 634 20.25 7.09 2.14
C LYS A 634 19.34 7.69 3.22
N GLU A 635 18.70 8.81 2.93
CA GLU A 635 17.83 9.52 3.88
C GLU A 635 16.60 8.67 4.24
N THR A 636 15.97 8.04 3.24
CA THR A 636 14.87 7.11 3.43
C THR A 636 15.27 5.91 4.30
N LEU A 637 16.46 5.35 4.04
CA LEU A 637 16.99 4.21 4.78
C LEU A 637 17.35 4.58 6.23
N GLU A 638 17.95 5.74 6.45
CA GLU A 638 18.30 6.23 7.79
C GLU A 638 17.06 6.56 8.62
N TRP A 639 16.06 7.20 8.01
CA TRP A 639 14.77 7.43 8.65
C TRP A 639 14.09 6.12 9.05
N ALA A 640 14.04 5.17 8.13
CA ALA A 640 13.46 3.86 8.40
C ALA A 640 14.16 3.15 9.56
N GLN A 641 15.48 3.08 9.53
CA GLN A 641 16.28 2.42 10.55
C GLN A 641 16.15 3.07 11.92
N ASN A 642 16.16 4.40 11.99
CA ASN A 642 16.25 5.15 13.24
C ASN A 642 14.87 5.46 13.84
N ASP A 643 13.94 5.97 12.99
CA ASP A 643 12.66 6.49 13.47
C ASP A 643 11.56 5.41 13.44
N VAL A 644 11.50 4.56 12.38
CA VAL A 644 10.49 3.51 12.29
C VAL A 644 10.87 2.30 13.13
N PHE A 645 12.08 1.75 12.94
CA PHE A 645 12.49 0.54 13.63
C PHE A 645 13.19 0.80 14.97
N GLY A 646 14.05 1.81 15.02
CA GLY A 646 14.81 2.17 16.21
C GLY A 646 15.82 1.11 16.62
N LYS A 647 16.27 1.18 17.88
CA LYS A 647 17.29 0.30 18.44
C LYS A 647 16.68 -0.64 19.48
N VAL A 648 17.24 -1.85 19.55
CA VAL A 648 16.89 -2.85 20.55
C VAL A 648 18.14 -3.22 21.35
N LYS A 649 17.93 -3.53 22.62
CA LYS A 649 18.97 -4.00 23.52
C LYS A 649 19.32 -5.45 23.16
N GLN A 650 20.54 -5.68 22.73
CA GLN A 650 21.09 -7.01 22.53
C GLN A 650 22.06 -7.36 23.68
N THR A 651 21.87 -8.56 24.21
CA THR A 651 22.79 -9.12 25.18
C THR A 651 23.68 -10.12 24.47
N SER A 652 24.94 -9.76 24.23
CA SER A 652 25.93 -10.68 23.72
C SER A 652 26.66 -11.35 24.86
N LYS A 653 26.64 -12.69 24.86
CA LYS A 653 27.45 -13.49 25.78
C LYS A 653 28.72 -13.91 25.02
N SER A 654 29.86 -13.35 25.37
CA SER A 654 31.15 -13.86 24.92
C SER A 654 31.76 -14.74 25.99
N ILE A 655 32.08 -15.97 25.61
CA ILE A 655 32.77 -16.93 26.49
C ILE A 655 34.21 -17.01 25.99
N SER A 656 35.13 -16.49 26.78
CA SER A 656 36.57 -16.60 26.53
C SER A 656 37.12 -17.77 27.37
N ILE A 657 37.69 -18.76 26.68
CA ILE A 657 38.20 -19.98 27.28
C ILE A 657 39.71 -20.00 27.08
N ASN A 658 40.47 -19.81 28.16
CA ASN A 658 41.90 -20.11 28.22
C ASN A 658 42.12 -21.40 28.99
N ASP A 659 43.27 -22.03 28.79
CA ASP A 659 43.58 -23.35 29.37
C ASP A 659 43.39 -23.46 30.89
N GLN A 660 43.31 -22.33 31.59
CA GLN A 660 43.14 -22.28 33.02
C GLN A 660 41.93 -21.45 33.52
N LYS A 661 41.24 -20.69 32.67
CA LYS A 661 40.10 -19.86 33.10
C LYS A 661 39.04 -19.77 32.01
N VAL A 662 37.79 -19.96 32.40
CA VAL A 662 36.63 -19.63 31.58
C VAL A 662 36.10 -18.30 32.08
N SER A 663 36.17 -17.25 31.28
CA SER A 663 35.51 -15.97 31.56
C SER A 663 34.31 -15.80 30.67
N THR A 664 33.16 -15.53 31.27
CA THR A 664 31.94 -15.16 30.55
C THR A 664 31.77 -13.66 30.73
N SER A 665 31.87 -12.91 29.63
CA SER A 665 31.50 -11.52 29.64
C SER A 665 30.11 -11.37 29.02
N ILE A 666 29.22 -10.70 29.71
CA ILE A 666 27.91 -10.31 29.23
C ILE A 666 28.03 -8.83 28.85
N SER A 667 28.00 -8.53 27.59
CA SER A 667 27.95 -7.15 27.11
C SER A 667 26.57 -6.83 26.56
N GLU A 668 26.01 -5.70 26.99
CA GLU A 668 24.76 -5.17 26.47
C GLU A 668 25.09 -4.10 25.45
N ARG A 669 24.54 -4.25 24.23
CA ARG A 669 24.73 -3.30 23.14
C ARG A 669 23.38 -2.92 22.58
N MET A 670 23.24 -1.66 22.21
CA MET A 670 22.07 -1.18 21.47
C MET A 670 22.34 -1.34 19.98
N ASP A 671 21.65 -2.28 19.34
CA ASP A 671 21.76 -2.52 17.91
C ASP A 671 20.45 -2.15 17.18
N ASN A 672 20.53 -1.83 15.90
CA ASN A 672 19.34 -1.52 15.11
C ASN A 672 18.43 -2.74 14.98
N LEU A 673 17.12 -2.56 15.19
CA LEU A 673 16.16 -3.67 15.05
C LEU A 673 16.15 -4.20 13.63
N LEU A 674 16.17 -3.31 12.62
CA LEU A 674 16.32 -3.65 11.22
C LEU A 674 17.38 -2.74 10.59
N PRO A 675 18.55 -3.26 10.20
CA PRO A 675 19.59 -2.48 9.53
C PRO A 675 19.17 -1.96 8.15
N ALA A 676 19.65 -0.78 7.78
CA ALA A 676 19.38 -0.14 6.49
C ALA A 676 19.70 -1.05 5.28
N ALA A 677 20.79 -1.82 5.37
CA ALA A 677 21.18 -2.75 4.31
C ALA A 677 20.11 -3.81 4.03
N LYS A 678 19.43 -4.34 5.06
CA LYS A 678 18.34 -5.32 4.87
C LYS A 678 17.13 -4.70 4.17
N ILE A 679 16.85 -3.42 4.39
CA ILE A 679 15.76 -2.70 3.72
C ILE A 679 16.13 -2.45 2.24
N ALA A 680 17.38 -2.08 1.99
CA ALA A 680 17.88 -1.85 0.63
C ALA A 680 17.85 -3.10 -0.26
N ASP A 681 18.12 -4.27 0.33
CA ASP A 681 18.23 -5.56 -0.37
C ASP A 681 16.89 -6.33 -0.45
N MET A 682 15.78 -5.73 -0.02
CA MET A 682 14.49 -6.40 -0.09
C MET A 682 14.09 -6.72 -1.54
N ALA A 683 13.72 -7.97 -1.79
CA ALA A 683 13.16 -8.39 -3.06
C ALA A 683 11.68 -8.00 -3.19
N THR A 684 11.14 -8.04 -4.40
CA THR A 684 9.70 -7.78 -4.66
C THR A 684 8.79 -8.63 -3.76
N GLY A 685 7.81 -7.99 -3.15
CA GLY A 685 6.87 -8.62 -2.23
C GLY A 685 7.34 -8.75 -0.78
N TRP A 686 8.56 -8.32 -0.46
CA TRP A 686 8.98 -8.12 0.91
C TRP A 686 8.51 -6.77 1.42
N LEU A 687 8.05 -6.76 2.67
CA LEU A 687 7.55 -5.58 3.36
C LEU A 687 8.23 -5.44 4.72
N ALA A 688 8.50 -4.19 5.05
CA ALA A 688 8.97 -3.79 6.36
C ALA A 688 8.15 -2.60 6.85
N GLY A 689 8.02 -2.39 8.17
CA GLY A 689 7.31 -1.23 8.69
C GLY A 689 6.75 -1.44 10.09
N GLN A 690 5.75 -0.60 10.38
CA GLN A 690 5.02 -0.71 11.64
C GLN A 690 3.54 -0.37 11.44
N ILE A 691 2.70 -0.96 12.27
CA ILE A 691 1.26 -0.64 12.37
C ILE A 691 1.00 0.12 13.66
N ALA A 692 -0.03 0.98 13.60
CA ALA A 692 -0.47 1.72 14.78
C ALA A 692 -0.89 0.75 15.88
N ARG A 693 -0.52 1.08 17.12
CA ARG A 693 -0.92 0.31 18.30
C ARG A 693 -2.33 0.76 18.71
N ASP A 694 -3.33 0.09 18.20
CA ASP A 694 -4.71 0.27 18.60
C ASP A 694 -5.18 -0.97 19.36
N PHE A 695 -5.88 -0.75 20.44
CA PHE A 695 -6.42 -1.81 21.27
C PHE A 695 -7.88 -2.05 20.89
N THR A 696 -8.23 -3.31 20.70
CA THR A 696 -9.62 -3.72 20.61
C THR A 696 -10.19 -3.63 22.02
N PRO A 697 -11.19 -2.78 22.30
CA PRO A 697 -11.84 -2.78 23.61
C PRO A 697 -12.39 -4.18 23.89
N THR A 698 -12.07 -4.74 25.05
CA THR A 698 -12.78 -5.94 25.51
C THR A 698 -14.26 -5.61 25.73
N PRO A 699 -15.19 -6.55 25.49
CA PRO A 699 -16.61 -6.32 25.71
C PRO A 699 -16.96 -5.74 27.09
N ASP A 700 -16.13 -6.00 28.09
CA ASP A 700 -16.34 -5.59 29.49
C ASP A 700 -15.70 -4.24 29.85
N GLY A 701 -15.04 -3.55 28.93
CA GLY A 701 -14.51 -2.19 29.12
C GLY A 701 -13.37 -2.03 30.12
N ALA A 702 -12.90 -3.08 30.74
CA ALA A 702 -11.86 -3.05 31.76
C ALA A 702 -10.58 -3.72 31.26
N MET A 703 -9.82 -3.02 30.43
CA MET A 703 -8.47 -3.47 30.11
C MET A 703 -7.47 -2.97 31.14
N ASN A 704 -6.77 -3.90 31.80
CA ASN A 704 -5.63 -3.58 32.63
C ASN A 704 -4.48 -3.08 31.74
N THR A 705 -3.92 -1.91 32.03
CA THR A 705 -2.85 -1.27 31.24
C THR A 705 -1.65 -2.20 31.08
N PHE A 706 -1.36 -3.03 32.09
CA PHE A 706 -0.25 -3.99 32.06
C PHE A 706 -0.51 -5.17 31.10
N GLU A 707 -1.74 -5.63 30.98
CA GLU A 707 -2.13 -6.68 30.02
C GLU A 707 -2.05 -6.17 28.59
N ILE A 708 -2.44 -4.92 28.37
CA ILE A 708 -2.31 -4.24 27.07
C ILE A 708 -0.83 -4.20 26.65
N GLU A 709 0.06 -3.74 27.52
CA GLU A 709 1.50 -3.64 27.21
C GLU A 709 2.17 -4.98 26.95
N ASN A 710 1.64 -6.06 27.52
CA ASN A 710 2.16 -7.42 27.33
C ASN A 710 1.41 -8.21 26.25
N SER A 711 0.37 -7.66 25.63
CA SER A 711 -0.35 -8.33 24.56
C SER A 711 0.56 -8.64 23.37
N ALA A 712 0.24 -9.70 22.61
CA ALA A 712 0.97 -10.04 21.40
C ALA A 712 0.89 -8.91 20.37
N GLU A 713 -0.23 -8.22 20.31
CA GLU A 713 -0.52 -7.07 19.44
C GLU A 713 0.43 -5.91 19.73
N PHE A 714 0.65 -5.59 20.98
CA PHE A 714 1.59 -4.54 21.39
C PHE A 714 3.04 -4.89 21.05
N LYS A 715 3.42 -6.17 21.25
CA LYS A 715 4.77 -6.66 20.97
C LYS A 715 5.07 -6.77 19.48
N THR A 716 4.06 -6.93 18.64
CA THR A 716 4.21 -7.25 17.21
C THR A 716 3.80 -6.11 16.27
N SER A 717 3.80 -4.86 16.76
CA SER A 717 3.47 -3.68 15.95
C SER A 717 4.43 -3.44 14.77
N LYS A 718 5.67 -3.97 14.82
CA LYS A 718 6.67 -3.88 13.76
C LYS A 718 6.74 -5.19 12.99
N TYR A 719 6.99 -5.11 11.69
CA TYR A 719 7.08 -6.29 10.82
C TYR A 719 8.21 -6.20 9.81
N PHE A 720 8.73 -7.36 9.43
CA PHE A 720 9.66 -7.61 8.33
C PHE A 720 9.34 -8.99 7.78
N CYS A 721 8.72 -9.05 6.63
CA CYS A 721 8.08 -10.26 6.12
C CYS A 721 7.88 -10.22 4.61
N LYS A 722 7.47 -11.34 4.03
CA LYS A 722 7.04 -11.45 2.65
C LYS A 722 5.53 -11.64 2.58
N THR A 723 4.86 -10.99 1.64
CA THR A 723 3.44 -11.22 1.37
C THR A 723 3.18 -12.65 0.91
N ASN A 724 2.06 -13.23 1.34
CA ASN A 724 1.69 -14.61 1.05
C ASN A 724 0.27 -14.72 0.47
N PHE A 725 0.07 -14.09 -0.69
CA PHE A 725 -1.20 -14.16 -1.39
C PHE A 725 -1.34 -15.46 -2.21
N ASP A 726 -2.56 -15.88 -2.40
CA ASP A 726 -2.90 -16.92 -3.36
C ASP A 726 -2.87 -16.35 -4.79
N MET A 727 -1.70 -16.46 -5.41
CA MET A 727 -1.44 -15.90 -6.74
C MET A 727 -2.35 -16.50 -7.83
N LYS A 728 -2.82 -17.75 -7.67
CA LYS A 728 -3.73 -18.36 -8.65
C LYS A 728 -5.08 -17.66 -8.59
N LYS A 729 -5.62 -17.49 -7.38
CA LYS A 729 -6.89 -16.81 -7.17
C LYS A 729 -6.85 -15.36 -7.67
N ILE A 730 -5.77 -14.64 -7.40
CA ILE A 730 -5.61 -13.25 -7.84
C ILE A 730 -5.53 -13.17 -9.37
N LYS A 731 -4.71 -13.99 -10.03
CA LYS A 731 -4.62 -14.00 -11.49
C LYS A 731 -5.94 -14.37 -12.16
N THR A 732 -6.71 -15.28 -11.56
CA THR A 732 -8.07 -15.61 -12.04
C THR A 732 -8.99 -14.39 -11.90
N GLU A 733 -8.90 -13.64 -10.80
CA GLU A 733 -9.67 -12.42 -10.62
C GLU A 733 -9.23 -11.31 -11.59
N GLU A 734 -7.93 -11.12 -11.78
CA GLU A 734 -7.38 -10.14 -12.74
C GLU A 734 -7.80 -10.43 -14.19
N SER A 735 -7.93 -11.70 -14.56
CA SER A 735 -8.42 -12.08 -15.89
C SER A 735 -9.91 -11.77 -16.12
N MET A 736 -10.65 -11.43 -15.06
CA MET A 736 -12.06 -10.99 -15.13
C MET A 736 -12.19 -9.46 -15.16
N TYR A 737 -11.07 -8.73 -15.14
CA TYR A 737 -11.13 -7.27 -15.20
C TYR A 737 -11.48 -6.85 -16.62
N GLU A 738 -12.56 -6.09 -16.73
CA GLU A 738 -13.01 -5.49 -17.98
C GLU A 738 -12.31 -4.14 -18.22
N ASP A 739 -12.27 -3.75 -19.47
CA ASP A 739 -11.82 -2.42 -19.82
C ASP A 739 -12.85 -1.39 -19.33
N ILE A 740 -12.35 -0.21 -18.99
CA ILE A 740 -13.22 0.86 -18.54
C ILE A 740 -14.05 1.34 -19.75
N PRO A 741 -15.39 1.33 -19.66
CA PRO A 741 -16.22 1.81 -20.74
C PRO A 741 -16.07 3.33 -20.90
N PRO A 742 -16.17 3.86 -22.11
CA PRO A 742 -16.23 5.29 -22.31
C PRO A 742 -17.49 5.86 -21.62
N LEU A 743 -17.30 6.92 -20.82
CA LEU A 743 -18.38 7.56 -20.05
C LEU A 743 -19.15 8.57 -20.89
N TYR A 744 -18.54 9.10 -21.94
CA TYR A 744 -19.16 10.00 -22.88
C TYR A 744 -18.90 9.54 -24.31
N ASP A 745 -19.98 9.39 -25.08
CA ASP A 745 -19.91 8.99 -26.48
C ASP A 745 -19.70 10.23 -27.40
N PHE A 746 -18.47 10.43 -27.78
CA PHE A 746 -18.09 11.45 -28.77
C PHE A 746 -18.20 10.93 -30.20
N GLY A 747 -18.49 9.64 -30.41
CA GLY A 747 -18.35 8.99 -31.70
C GLY A 747 -16.89 8.95 -32.16
N THR A 748 -16.56 9.52 -33.28
CA THR A 748 -15.21 9.55 -33.83
C THR A 748 -14.30 10.57 -33.13
N ASP A 749 -12.97 10.40 -33.22
CA ASP A 749 -11.99 11.36 -32.69
C ASP A 749 -12.19 12.77 -33.31
N ARG A 750 -12.53 12.85 -34.57
CA ARG A 750 -12.84 14.13 -35.22
C ARG A 750 -14.06 14.83 -34.61
N ASN A 751 -15.09 14.08 -34.25
CA ASN A 751 -16.26 14.63 -33.58
C ASN A 751 -15.89 15.09 -32.16
N MET A 752 -15.07 14.35 -31.45
CA MET A 752 -14.58 14.76 -30.17
C MET A 752 -13.85 16.11 -30.25
N GLU A 753 -12.93 16.28 -31.18
CA GLU A 753 -12.22 17.55 -31.36
C GLU A 753 -13.19 18.71 -31.70
N ILE A 754 -14.21 18.46 -32.50
CA ILE A 754 -15.21 19.46 -32.80
C ILE A 754 -16.02 19.85 -31.55
N ILE A 755 -16.43 18.89 -30.75
CA ILE A 755 -17.18 19.11 -29.51
C ILE A 755 -16.35 19.89 -28.51
N LEU A 756 -15.10 19.47 -28.28
CA LEU A 756 -14.17 20.13 -27.36
C LEU A 756 -13.85 21.57 -27.83
N SER A 757 -13.64 21.77 -29.13
CA SER A 757 -13.37 23.10 -29.69
C SER A 757 -14.58 24.00 -29.53
N ARG A 758 -15.80 23.47 -29.77
CA ARG A 758 -17.05 24.21 -29.63
C ARG A 758 -17.31 24.61 -28.18
N ASN A 759 -17.05 23.69 -27.24
CA ASN A 759 -17.14 23.98 -25.79
C ASN A 759 -16.16 25.10 -25.40
N PHE A 760 -14.91 25.02 -25.86
CA PHE A 760 -13.89 26.03 -25.61
C PHE A 760 -14.30 27.41 -26.18
N MET A 761 -14.72 27.46 -27.46
CA MET A 761 -15.20 28.70 -28.07
C MET A 761 -16.48 29.23 -27.42
N GLY A 762 -17.33 28.33 -26.92
CA GLY A 762 -18.53 28.72 -26.19
C GLY A 762 -18.19 29.49 -24.92
N VAL A 763 -17.25 28.99 -24.13
CA VAL A 763 -16.75 29.68 -22.91
C VAL A 763 -16.13 31.05 -23.27
N GLU A 764 -15.39 31.12 -24.36
CA GLU A 764 -14.82 32.37 -24.85
C GLU A 764 -15.89 33.39 -25.22
N THR A 765 -16.91 32.93 -25.96
CA THR A 765 -18.06 33.76 -26.37
C THR A 765 -18.87 34.24 -25.17
N ASP A 766 -19.07 33.37 -24.17
CA ASP A 766 -19.79 33.72 -22.92
C ASP A 766 -19.07 34.84 -22.18
N ILE A 767 -17.73 34.75 -22.05
CA ILE A 767 -16.91 35.78 -21.40
C ILE A 767 -16.93 37.09 -22.20
N ASP A 768 -16.89 37.04 -23.54
CA ASP A 768 -16.94 38.24 -24.37
C ASP A 768 -18.30 38.94 -24.25
N ASN A 769 -19.39 38.17 -24.29
CA ASN A 769 -20.75 38.68 -24.11
C ASN A 769 -20.91 39.31 -22.70
N MET A 770 -20.38 38.65 -21.64
CA MET A 770 -20.39 39.16 -20.29
C MET A 770 -19.63 40.51 -20.16
N ILE A 771 -18.47 40.60 -20.77
CA ILE A 771 -17.69 41.85 -20.78
C ILE A 771 -18.45 42.95 -21.51
N GLU A 772 -19.06 42.66 -22.64
CA GLU A 772 -19.87 43.64 -23.41
C GLU A 772 -21.11 44.08 -22.63
N GLU A 773 -21.75 43.18 -21.87
CA GLU A 773 -22.89 43.49 -21.01
C GLU A 773 -22.50 44.39 -19.83
N LEU A 774 -21.41 44.08 -19.17
CA LEU A 774 -20.95 44.80 -17.99
C LEU A 774 -20.21 46.11 -18.33
N LEU A 775 -19.60 46.21 -19.50
CA LEU A 775 -18.89 47.36 -20.01
C LEU A 775 -19.40 47.76 -21.39
N PRO A 776 -20.65 48.25 -21.52
CA PRO A 776 -21.20 48.60 -22.82
C PRO A 776 -20.32 49.59 -23.57
N LYS A 777 -19.95 49.22 -24.82
CA LYS A 777 -19.21 50.10 -25.73
C LYS A 777 -20.11 51.25 -26.13
N GLY A 778 -19.85 52.44 -25.52
CA GLY A 778 -20.31 53.69 -26.06
C GLY A 778 -21.56 54.27 -25.44
N VAL A 779 -21.37 55.02 -24.37
CA VAL A 779 -21.89 56.40 -24.36
C VAL A 779 -20.63 57.32 -24.35
N ASN A 780 -20.28 57.87 -25.49
CA ASN A 780 -19.44 59.04 -25.56
C ASN A 780 -20.16 60.13 -24.75
N VAL A 781 -19.85 60.22 -23.44
CA VAL A 781 -20.13 61.42 -22.71
C VAL A 781 -19.01 62.39 -23.10
N GLN A 782 -19.27 63.13 -24.16
CA GLN A 782 -18.70 64.44 -24.37
C GLN A 782 -19.11 65.29 -23.18
N SER A 783 -18.16 65.58 -22.28
CA SER A 783 -17.91 66.84 -21.63
C SER A 783 -16.81 66.68 -20.59
#